data_9062933df60ba06a5e20d11f37b06ce6
#
_entry.id   9062933df60ba06a5e20d11f37b06ce6
#
_cell.length_a   1.000
_cell.length_b   1.000
_cell.length_c   1.000
_cell.angle_alpha   90.00
_cell.angle_beta   90.00
_cell.angle_gamma   90.00
#
_symmetry.space_group_name_H-M   'P 1'
#
loop_
_entity.id
_entity.type
_entity.pdbx_description
1 polymer ?
#
loop_
_entity_poly.entity_id
_entity_poly.type
_entity_poly.pdbx_seq_one_letter_code
_entity_poly.pdbx_strand_id
1 'polypeptide(L)'
;GYVQGKPTPPPLVNPVRHQIVEANYFAEEARDFWSKAGVYDGKGHYKFDHDLSLVTHAEDDPVTTVNDNKFGNIYWNGDVVGDIDMTGHRLELKSITERLPKKNPNAITVYSGTLTIKNVNGMYIESDPKGSLYGRGILVAGVRGDERWKSGSGHAKLIIENDDDPAHAVKIRVKDTGEDFGAIEAQKHNGSALVDIKGLVDIDSKMWRAVESHGAKVSIGGGTIRGTDVASLAAYTGGSILVNAKLNDENKVEATSATRPVKITGDVSAESGGHVMLGLNNKDSFLKGLVTTDISGINPDTQKWGKIPGKVSMVLANGAVWEHKQVGVGYYHKKGADFNYKNRGKGESIDSHVTSLRADKGILLQNDPHKLTIDKYEGNMKLVYEHENAGTKAEDYKTGDVHIKEAAKNSSVTMVTDNSGITMTDDKQVYNVLNTLAGKLYYEAYKNGEKNLKGQATIAEGLTASSATLKMADMDFHEASGQGYAKEINPSPNPNPNPNPNPNPNPNPKPKPPIIYGSKETQMMKGAKTAMASTILLWRTNNNDLQRRMGDIRLAKEENGIWARYLGGKNKLDKQNTYLKQTYDIAQVGYDKKKGNWTIGAALDYGTGKDIYANGTGKEKLASLALYGTMQKEDGQYIDVILRGSKVKNDYTVYNEMNHRLEGKYRTNGLSLSMEYGKRMKKENGFYIDPSIELTAGHLGGKDYDAVSDYAGGKKMHIHQDGINSVIGRIGLGIGKETERSNLFAKIALAHEFGGKVKSIFSAENEPTSGTEVDLKDSWVDVEVGGSWLVNRNTYLYGTYTRNFGADVSSKWRIDAGIRFSF
;
A
#
# COMPACT_ATOMS: atom_id res chain seq x y z
N GLY A 1 -35.06 -1.60 -33.97
CA GLY A 1 -35.84 -2.59 -33.30
C GLY A 1 -35.08 -3.90 -33.10
N TYR A 2 -35.62 -4.76 -32.33
CA TYR A 2 -35.03 -6.06 -32.07
C TYR A 2 -35.04 -6.90 -33.35
N VAL A 3 -33.85 -7.34 -33.77
CA VAL A 3 -33.73 -8.19 -34.95
C VAL A 3 -33.92 -9.64 -34.52
N GLN A 4 -35.19 -10.11 -34.63
CA GLN A 4 -35.51 -11.48 -34.30
C GLN A 4 -34.80 -12.46 -35.23
N GLY A 5 -34.34 -13.56 -34.69
CA GLY A 5 -33.81 -14.65 -35.48
C GLY A 5 -32.37 -14.50 -35.97
N LYS A 6 -31.64 -13.49 -35.50
CA LYS A 6 -30.20 -13.44 -35.74
C LYS A 6 -29.43 -13.68 -34.46
N PRO A 7 -29.32 -14.93 -34.03
CA PRO A 7 -28.56 -15.24 -32.84
C PRO A 7 -27.06 -15.21 -33.05
N THR A 8 -26.60 -15.06 -34.29
CA THR A 8 -25.17 -15.10 -34.60
C THR A 8 -24.58 -13.71 -34.50
N PRO A 9 -23.70 -13.43 -33.54
CA PRO A 9 -22.86 -12.26 -33.66
C PRO A 9 -22.07 -12.35 -34.97
N PRO A 10 -21.68 -11.22 -35.55
CA PRO A 10 -20.73 -11.26 -36.65
C PRO A 10 -19.54 -12.07 -36.22
N PRO A 11 -19.09 -13.05 -37.03
CA PRO A 11 -17.91 -13.82 -36.65
C PRO A 11 -16.75 -12.86 -36.46
N LEU A 12 -16.06 -13.00 -35.34
CA LEU A 12 -14.86 -12.27 -35.08
C LEU A 12 -13.76 -12.80 -36.00
N VAL A 13 -13.67 -12.19 -37.16
CA VAL A 13 -12.84 -12.67 -38.28
C VAL A 13 -11.37 -12.41 -38.05
N ASN A 14 -10.98 -11.63 -37.09
CA ASN A 14 -9.60 -11.43 -36.61
C ASN A 14 -9.70 -11.08 -35.12
N PRO A 15 -8.72 -11.37 -34.31
CA PRO A 15 -8.75 -10.94 -32.93
C PRO A 15 -8.86 -9.42 -32.91
N VAL A 16 -10.09 -8.91 -32.83
CA VAL A 16 -10.35 -7.51 -32.56
C VAL A 16 -9.94 -7.30 -31.12
N ARG A 17 -8.85 -6.59 -30.91
CA ARG A 17 -8.33 -6.35 -29.54
C ARG A 17 -9.29 -5.50 -28.70
N HIS A 18 -10.13 -4.69 -29.35
CA HIS A 18 -11.07 -3.81 -28.69
C HIS A 18 -12.26 -3.55 -29.62
N GLN A 19 -13.46 -3.84 -29.14
CA GLN A 19 -14.69 -3.48 -29.81
C GLN A 19 -15.36 -2.32 -29.08
N ILE A 20 -15.67 -1.23 -29.79
CA ILE A 20 -16.41 -0.10 -29.28
C ILE A 20 -17.80 -0.12 -29.93
N VAL A 21 -18.84 -0.11 -29.14
CA VAL A 21 -20.21 -0.06 -29.58
C VAL A 21 -20.90 1.15 -28.96
N GLU A 22 -21.45 2.01 -29.81
CA GLU A 22 -22.28 3.12 -29.38
C GLU A 22 -23.71 2.90 -29.83
N ALA A 23 -24.66 3.11 -28.94
CA ALA A 23 -26.08 2.96 -29.24
C ALA A 23 -26.89 4.04 -28.54
N ASN A 24 -27.80 4.65 -29.31
CA ASN A 24 -28.93 5.36 -28.70
C ASN A 24 -29.91 4.32 -28.22
N TYR A 25 -30.41 4.42 -26.99
CA TYR A 25 -31.14 3.28 -26.53
C TYR A 25 -32.36 3.53 -25.66
N PHE A 26 -33.26 2.64 -25.87
CA PHE A 26 -34.18 2.08 -24.90
C PHE A 26 -33.67 0.73 -24.44
N ALA A 27 -34.22 0.23 -23.33
CA ALA A 27 -33.84 -1.09 -22.83
C ALA A 27 -33.98 -2.19 -23.92
N GLU A 28 -34.88 -2.05 -24.86
CA GLU A 28 -34.98 -2.96 -25.97
C GLU A 28 -33.75 -3.02 -26.86
N GLU A 29 -33.17 -1.89 -27.19
CA GLU A 29 -31.95 -1.82 -27.99
C GLU A 29 -30.76 -2.45 -27.28
N ALA A 30 -30.64 -2.22 -26.01
CA ALA A 30 -29.61 -2.87 -25.20
C ALA A 30 -29.78 -4.38 -25.19
N ARG A 31 -31.00 -4.88 -25.03
CA ARG A 31 -31.30 -6.32 -25.13
C ARG A 31 -30.98 -6.87 -26.52
N ASP A 32 -31.29 -6.12 -27.56
CA ASP A 32 -30.99 -6.50 -28.93
C ASP A 32 -29.48 -6.67 -29.15
N PHE A 33 -28.69 -5.73 -28.63
CA PHE A 33 -27.25 -5.85 -28.69
C PHE A 33 -26.78 -7.15 -28.02
N TRP A 34 -27.22 -7.43 -26.80
CA TRP A 34 -26.79 -8.60 -26.05
C TRP A 34 -27.29 -9.91 -26.65
N SER A 35 -28.40 -9.89 -27.34
CA SER A 35 -28.89 -11.08 -28.08
C SER A 35 -28.04 -11.43 -29.30
N LYS A 36 -27.21 -10.49 -29.78
CA LYS A 36 -26.37 -10.66 -30.98
C LYS A 36 -24.88 -10.64 -30.68
N ALA A 37 -24.53 -10.24 -29.49
CA ALA A 37 -23.13 -9.97 -29.13
C ALA A 37 -22.36 -11.24 -28.69
N GLY A 38 -21.12 -11.33 -29.07
CA GLY A 38 -20.25 -12.44 -28.68
C GLY A 38 -20.73 -13.78 -29.22
N VAL A 39 -20.40 -14.84 -28.49
CA VAL A 39 -20.94 -16.18 -28.72
C VAL A 39 -22.09 -16.38 -27.74
N TYR A 40 -23.28 -16.23 -28.22
CA TYR A 40 -24.51 -16.34 -27.45
C TYR A 40 -25.23 -17.67 -27.72
N ASP A 41 -25.49 -18.42 -26.67
CA ASP A 41 -26.12 -19.75 -26.76
C ASP A 41 -27.67 -19.74 -26.80
N GLY A 42 -28.27 -18.55 -26.75
CA GLY A 42 -29.72 -18.39 -26.69
C GLY A 42 -30.33 -18.62 -25.31
N LYS A 43 -29.56 -18.90 -24.30
CA LYS A 43 -29.99 -19.22 -22.93
C LYS A 43 -29.47 -18.27 -21.86
N GLY A 44 -28.89 -17.15 -22.27
CA GLY A 44 -28.31 -16.15 -21.35
C GLY A 44 -26.81 -16.29 -21.14
N HIS A 45 -26.10 -17.05 -21.98
CA HIS A 45 -24.65 -17.21 -21.90
C HIS A 45 -23.95 -16.48 -23.03
N TYR A 46 -23.03 -15.58 -22.67
CA TYR A 46 -22.27 -14.74 -23.60
C TYR A 46 -20.79 -15.01 -23.44
N LYS A 47 -20.04 -15.05 -24.55
CA LYS A 47 -18.60 -15.23 -24.53
C LYS A 47 -17.95 -14.28 -25.52
N PHE A 48 -16.94 -13.55 -25.03
CA PHE A 48 -16.14 -12.63 -25.84
C PHE A 48 -14.68 -13.04 -25.80
N ASP A 49 -14.00 -12.94 -26.94
CA ASP A 49 -12.57 -13.23 -27.08
C ASP A 49 -11.74 -11.96 -27.35
N HIS A 50 -12.28 -10.80 -27.04
CA HIS A 50 -11.68 -9.48 -27.24
C HIS A 50 -12.18 -8.50 -26.19
N ASP A 51 -11.49 -7.36 -26.06
CA ASP A 51 -11.94 -6.27 -25.20
C ASP A 51 -13.23 -5.67 -25.77
N LEU A 52 -14.20 -5.44 -24.91
CA LEU A 52 -15.48 -4.85 -25.27
C LEU A 52 -15.68 -3.52 -24.57
N SER A 53 -16.04 -2.50 -25.32
CA SER A 53 -16.49 -1.21 -24.79
C SER A 53 -17.88 -0.90 -25.33
N LEU A 54 -18.84 -0.76 -24.44
CA LEU A 54 -20.22 -0.45 -24.78
C LEU A 54 -20.58 0.92 -24.22
N VAL A 55 -20.91 1.84 -25.12
CA VAL A 55 -21.35 3.20 -24.80
C VAL A 55 -22.80 3.36 -25.21
N THR A 56 -23.65 3.68 -24.27
CA THR A 56 -25.10 3.89 -24.55
C THR A 56 -25.51 5.31 -24.18
N HIS A 57 -26.34 5.89 -25.04
CA HIS A 57 -26.89 7.23 -24.88
C HIS A 57 -28.40 7.13 -24.67
N ALA A 58 -28.92 7.71 -23.61
CA ALA A 58 -30.36 7.88 -23.44
C ALA A 58 -30.81 9.11 -24.17
N GLU A 59 -31.62 8.93 -25.20
CA GLU A 59 -32.29 10.02 -25.90
C GLU A 59 -33.67 10.28 -25.32
N ASP A 60 -34.27 11.40 -25.74
CA ASP A 60 -35.61 11.78 -25.33
C ASP A 60 -36.61 10.78 -25.86
N ASP A 61 -37.31 10.14 -24.95
CA ASP A 61 -38.35 9.17 -25.26
C ASP A 61 -39.70 9.76 -24.85
N PRO A 62 -40.55 10.14 -25.81
CA PRO A 62 -41.86 10.72 -25.50
C PRO A 62 -42.85 9.75 -24.83
N VAL A 63 -42.56 8.46 -24.83
CA VAL A 63 -43.42 7.43 -24.24
C VAL A 63 -43.19 7.15 -22.80
N THR A 64 -41.95 7.37 -22.29
CA THR A 64 -41.58 7.10 -20.89
C THR A 64 -41.69 8.35 -20.05
N THR A 65 -42.61 8.35 -19.11
CA THR A 65 -42.95 9.52 -18.29
C THR A 65 -42.48 9.44 -16.85
N VAL A 66 -41.85 8.34 -16.42
CA VAL A 66 -41.51 8.05 -15.01
C VAL A 66 -40.04 7.67 -14.89
N ASN A 67 -39.46 7.82 -13.70
CA ASN A 67 -38.15 7.34 -13.38
C ASN A 67 -37.89 5.95 -13.91
N ASP A 68 -37.03 5.87 -14.90
CA ASP A 68 -36.91 4.68 -15.71
C ASP A 68 -35.50 4.10 -15.60
N ASN A 69 -35.37 2.98 -14.90
CA ASN A 69 -34.12 2.26 -14.72
C ASN A 69 -33.82 1.29 -15.86
N LYS A 70 -34.60 1.33 -16.93
CA LYS A 70 -34.35 0.48 -18.12
C LYS A 70 -33.18 0.93 -18.95
N PHE A 71 -32.76 2.17 -18.80
CA PHE A 71 -31.64 2.72 -19.56
C PHE A 71 -30.33 2.25 -18.97
N GLY A 72 -29.54 1.57 -19.74
CA GLY A 72 -28.22 1.09 -19.32
C GLY A 72 -27.60 0.17 -20.37
N ASN A 73 -26.32 -0.16 -20.11
CA ASN A 73 -25.61 -1.04 -21.02
C ASN A 73 -26.07 -2.49 -20.88
N ILE A 74 -26.41 -2.90 -19.66
CA ILE A 74 -26.88 -4.24 -19.34
C ILE A 74 -28.17 -4.10 -18.56
N TYR A 75 -29.19 -4.77 -19.03
CA TYR A 75 -30.49 -4.86 -18.38
C TYR A 75 -30.89 -6.32 -18.25
N TRP A 76 -31.09 -6.81 -17.03
CA TRP A 76 -31.28 -8.23 -16.77
C TRP A 76 -32.54 -8.47 -15.93
N ASN A 77 -33.43 -9.32 -16.42
CA ASN A 77 -34.66 -9.67 -15.69
C ASN A 77 -35.18 -11.04 -16.12
N GLY A 78 -36.43 -11.40 -15.72
CA GLY A 78 -37.11 -12.60 -16.20
C GLY A 78 -36.55 -13.90 -15.63
N ASP A 79 -35.91 -13.88 -14.47
CA ASP A 79 -35.31 -15.04 -13.82
C ASP A 79 -34.27 -15.79 -14.65
N VAL A 80 -33.66 -15.12 -15.63
CA VAL A 80 -32.59 -15.68 -16.42
C VAL A 80 -31.35 -15.91 -15.55
N VAL A 81 -30.81 -17.11 -15.59
CA VAL A 81 -29.52 -17.44 -14.99
C VAL A 81 -28.50 -17.58 -16.10
N GLY A 82 -27.57 -16.61 -16.16
CA GLY A 82 -26.62 -16.55 -17.25
C GLY A 82 -25.32 -15.89 -16.89
N ASP A 83 -24.45 -15.78 -17.87
CA ASP A 83 -23.12 -15.24 -17.68
C ASP A 83 -22.59 -14.46 -18.88
N ILE A 84 -21.60 -13.63 -18.59
CA ILE A 84 -20.74 -12.98 -19.57
C ILE A 84 -19.33 -13.43 -19.29
N ASP A 85 -18.77 -14.26 -20.16
CA ASP A 85 -17.40 -14.74 -20.06
C ASP A 85 -16.50 -13.88 -20.95
N MET A 86 -15.64 -13.10 -20.34
CA MET A 86 -14.72 -12.20 -21.06
C MET A 86 -13.42 -12.87 -21.48
N THR A 87 -13.19 -14.13 -21.13
CA THR A 87 -12.00 -14.91 -21.51
C THR A 87 -10.65 -14.22 -21.27
N GLY A 88 -10.56 -13.47 -20.17
CA GLY A 88 -9.36 -12.71 -19.83
C GLY A 88 -9.27 -11.33 -20.48
N HIS A 89 -10.34 -10.82 -21.05
CA HIS A 89 -10.40 -9.51 -21.67
C HIS A 89 -11.10 -8.48 -20.80
N ARG A 90 -11.01 -7.22 -21.21
CA ARG A 90 -11.55 -6.06 -20.50
C ARG A 90 -12.97 -5.73 -20.95
N LEU A 91 -13.81 -5.30 -20.02
CA LEU A 91 -15.17 -4.84 -20.28
C LEU A 91 -15.33 -3.39 -19.82
N GLU A 92 -15.71 -2.52 -20.73
CA GLU A 92 -16.08 -1.13 -20.44
C GLU A 92 -17.56 -0.90 -20.71
N LEU A 93 -18.24 -0.30 -19.74
CA LEU A 93 -19.66 0.03 -19.82
C LEU A 93 -19.84 1.52 -19.50
N LYS A 94 -20.32 2.29 -20.46
CA LYS A 94 -20.59 3.73 -20.27
C LYS A 94 -22.04 4.02 -20.60
N SER A 95 -22.75 4.60 -19.65
CA SER A 95 -24.14 4.99 -19.77
C SER A 95 -24.28 6.50 -19.61
N ILE A 96 -24.77 7.18 -20.63
CA ILE A 96 -24.84 8.63 -20.72
C ILE A 96 -26.28 9.07 -20.90
N THR A 97 -26.75 10.04 -20.13
CA THR A 97 -28.07 10.65 -20.25
C THR A 97 -27.93 12.09 -20.72
N GLU A 98 -28.57 12.45 -21.82
CA GLU A 98 -28.54 13.80 -22.38
C GLU A 98 -29.62 14.70 -21.77
N ARG A 99 -29.45 15.07 -20.48
CA ARG A 99 -30.30 16.01 -19.73
C ARG A 99 -31.80 15.62 -19.68
N LEU A 100 -32.07 14.36 -19.48
CA LEU A 100 -33.44 13.87 -19.38
C LEU A 100 -33.82 13.68 -17.90
N PRO A 101 -34.68 14.54 -17.31
CA PRO A 101 -34.89 14.60 -15.87
C PRO A 101 -35.53 13.35 -15.24
N LYS A 102 -36.05 12.45 -16.04
CA LYS A 102 -36.75 11.25 -15.57
C LYS A 102 -36.05 9.94 -16.01
N LYS A 103 -34.87 10.03 -16.57
CA LYS A 103 -34.12 8.86 -17.01
C LYS A 103 -32.96 8.57 -16.04
N ASN A 104 -32.77 7.33 -15.70
CA ASN A 104 -31.76 6.88 -14.77
C ASN A 104 -30.67 6.10 -15.53
N PRO A 105 -29.52 6.69 -15.82
CA PRO A 105 -28.48 6.06 -16.62
C PRO A 105 -27.65 5.08 -15.79
N ASN A 106 -28.21 3.92 -15.48
CA ASN A 106 -27.45 2.87 -14.83
C ASN A 106 -26.65 2.10 -15.88
N ALA A 107 -25.40 1.78 -15.63
CA ALA A 107 -24.64 0.93 -16.55
C ALA A 107 -25.13 -0.52 -16.49
N ILE A 108 -25.35 -1.04 -15.30
CA ILE A 108 -25.92 -2.38 -15.11
C ILE A 108 -27.18 -2.28 -14.26
N THR A 109 -28.26 -2.88 -14.75
CA THR A 109 -29.52 -3.03 -14.00
C THR A 109 -29.92 -4.50 -13.99
N VAL A 110 -30.13 -5.07 -12.80
CA VAL A 110 -30.63 -6.44 -12.61
C VAL A 110 -31.90 -6.38 -11.76
N TYR A 111 -33.02 -6.86 -12.29
CA TYR A 111 -34.30 -6.90 -11.57
C TYR A 111 -34.70 -8.32 -11.12
N SER A 112 -34.30 -9.33 -11.86
CA SER A 112 -34.65 -10.71 -11.53
C SER A 112 -33.75 -11.68 -12.29
N GLY A 113 -33.31 -12.74 -11.62
CA GLY A 113 -32.38 -13.69 -12.19
C GLY A 113 -30.95 -13.46 -11.70
N THR A 114 -30.00 -14.18 -12.27
CA THR A 114 -28.58 -14.15 -11.91
C THR A 114 -27.73 -13.85 -13.12
N LEU A 115 -26.97 -12.76 -13.05
CA LEU A 115 -25.93 -12.44 -14.03
C LEU A 115 -24.57 -12.63 -13.39
N THR A 116 -23.73 -13.46 -13.99
CA THR A 116 -22.33 -13.65 -13.61
C THR A 116 -21.43 -13.10 -14.70
N ILE A 117 -20.55 -12.16 -14.36
CA ILE A 117 -19.48 -11.67 -15.23
C ILE A 117 -18.19 -12.31 -14.77
N LYS A 118 -17.58 -13.13 -15.61
CA LYS A 118 -16.44 -13.97 -15.24
C LYS A 118 -15.28 -13.86 -16.21
N ASN A 119 -14.10 -14.27 -15.74
CA ASN A 119 -12.84 -14.22 -16.49
C ASN A 119 -12.57 -12.82 -17.07
N VAL A 120 -12.87 -11.78 -16.28
CA VAL A 120 -12.73 -10.39 -16.68
C VAL A 120 -11.44 -9.82 -16.13
N ASN A 121 -10.58 -9.33 -17.02
CA ASN A 121 -9.30 -8.70 -16.68
C ASN A 121 -9.42 -7.18 -16.62
N GLY A 122 -10.29 -6.70 -15.76
CA GLY A 122 -10.61 -5.30 -15.58
C GLY A 122 -11.97 -4.93 -16.13
N MET A 123 -12.68 -4.14 -15.36
CA MET A 123 -13.94 -3.52 -15.78
C MET A 123 -13.84 -2.03 -15.57
N TYR A 124 -14.40 -1.27 -16.49
CA TYR A 124 -14.66 0.14 -16.32
C TYR A 124 -16.15 0.41 -16.47
N ILE A 125 -16.76 0.97 -15.43
CA ILE A 125 -18.19 1.28 -15.41
C ILE A 125 -18.32 2.77 -15.16
N GLU A 126 -18.96 3.46 -16.09
CA GLU A 126 -19.22 4.88 -16.00
C GLU A 126 -20.70 5.16 -16.18
N SER A 127 -21.27 5.93 -15.27
CA SER A 127 -22.58 6.54 -15.40
C SER A 127 -22.43 8.05 -15.44
N ASP A 128 -22.99 8.68 -16.49
CA ASP A 128 -22.98 10.12 -16.69
C ASP A 128 -24.41 10.64 -16.82
N PRO A 129 -25.04 11.03 -15.71
CA PRO A 129 -26.45 11.45 -15.71
C PRO A 129 -26.70 12.85 -16.28
N LYS A 130 -25.68 13.68 -16.47
CA LYS A 130 -25.78 15.04 -17.05
C LYS A 130 -26.92 15.90 -16.50
N GLY A 131 -27.04 15.96 -15.17
CA GLY A 131 -28.08 16.73 -14.50
C GLY A 131 -29.43 16.01 -14.32
N SER A 132 -29.48 14.73 -14.67
CA SER A 132 -30.60 13.85 -14.33
C SER A 132 -30.68 13.63 -12.82
N LEU A 133 -31.87 13.33 -12.28
CA LEU A 133 -32.05 13.19 -10.82
C LEU A 133 -31.34 11.97 -10.25
N TYR A 134 -31.22 10.90 -11.01
CA TYR A 134 -30.68 9.63 -10.53
C TYR A 134 -29.72 9.02 -11.55
N GLY A 135 -28.68 8.39 -11.05
CA GLY A 135 -27.78 7.62 -11.88
C GLY A 135 -26.86 6.75 -11.04
N ARG A 136 -26.67 5.50 -11.43
CA ARG A 136 -25.82 4.55 -10.74
C ARG A 136 -24.91 3.85 -11.72
N GLY A 137 -23.76 3.40 -11.24
CA GLY A 137 -22.97 2.45 -12.00
C GLY A 137 -23.68 1.10 -12.07
N ILE A 138 -24.08 0.57 -10.92
CA ILE A 138 -24.74 -0.71 -10.77
C ILE A 138 -26.01 -0.53 -9.93
N LEU A 139 -27.13 -0.99 -10.46
CA LEU A 139 -28.40 -1.13 -9.73
C LEU A 139 -28.82 -2.59 -9.76
N VAL A 140 -28.93 -3.23 -8.59
CA VAL A 140 -29.54 -4.54 -8.46
C VAL A 140 -30.76 -4.38 -7.55
N ALA A 141 -31.94 -4.43 -8.13
CA ALA A 141 -33.19 -4.23 -7.43
C ALA A 141 -34.10 -5.46 -7.59
N GLY A 142 -34.38 -6.14 -6.49
CA GLY A 142 -35.24 -7.31 -6.51
C GLY A 142 -36.69 -6.94 -6.72
N VAL A 143 -37.14 -6.89 -7.96
CA VAL A 143 -38.49 -6.46 -8.35
C VAL A 143 -39.25 -7.63 -8.96
N ARG A 144 -40.28 -8.07 -8.26
CA ARG A 144 -41.21 -9.08 -8.77
C ARG A 144 -42.20 -8.44 -9.73
N GLY A 145 -42.50 -9.11 -10.82
CA GLY A 145 -43.45 -8.60 -11.78
C GLY A 145 -43.74 -9.60 -12.93
N ASP A 146 -44.75 -9.29 -13.68
CA ASP A 146 -45.15 -10.00 -14.89
C ASP A 146 -45.19 -9.07 -16.11
N GLU A 147 -44.71 -7.85 -15.92
CA GLU A 147 -44.59 -6.87 -16.99
C GLU A 147 -43.33 -7.11 -17.82
N ARG A 148 -43.32 -6.61 -19.05
CA ARG A 148 -42.20 -6.79 -19.99
C ARG A 148 -40.84 -6.38 -19.41
N TRP A 149 -40.79 -5.29 -18.65
CA TRP A 149 -39.56 -4.69 -18.13
C TRP A 149 -39.27 -5.06 -16.68
N LYS A 150 -40.22 -5.62 -15.99
CA LYS A 150 -40.11 -6.06 -14.60
C LYS A 150 -40.80 -7.42 -14.52
N SER A 151 -40.09 -8.46 -14.98
CA SER A 151 -40.60 -9.82 -15.00
C SER A 151 -39.76 -10.75 -14.15
N GLY A 152 -40.42 -11.74 -13.58
CA GLY A 152 -39.79 -12.77 -12.79
C GLY A 152 -40.09 -12.70 -11.32
N SER A 153 -39.41 -13.52 -10.55
CA SER A 153 -39.60 -13.69 -9.10
C SER A 153 -39.13 -12.50 -8.26
N GLY A 154 -38.32 -11.62 -8.84
CA GLY A 154 -37.67 -10.52 -8.15
C GLY A 154 -36.47 -10.95 -7.31
N HIS A 155 -35.92 -12.14 -7.50
CA HIS A 155 -34.66 -12.54 -6.90
C HIS A 155 -33.52 -12.17 -7.85
N ALA A 156 -32.87 -11.03 -7.58
CA ALA A 156 -31.87 -10.43 -8.46
C ALA A 156 -30.46 -10.62 -7.88
N LYS A 157 -29.55 -11.14 -8.71
CA LYS A 157 -28.15 -11.34 -8.31
C LYS A 157 -27.20 -10.88 -9.40
N LEU A 158 -26.19 -10.10 -9.02
CA LEU A 158 -25.04 -9.79 -9.86
C LEU A 158 -23.78 -10.32 -9.21
N ILE A 159 -23.07 -11.20 -9.90
CA ILE A 159 -21.80 -11.76 -9.44
C ILE A 159 -20.72 -11.33 -10.44
N ILE A 160 -19.65 -10.73 -9.96
CA ILE A 160 -18.48 -10.36 -10.76
C ILE A 160 -17.27 -11.14 -10.22
N GLU A 161 -16.76 -12.03 -11.04
CA GLU A 161 -15.62 -12.88 -10.71
C GLU A 161 -14.34 -12.28 -11.31
N ASN A 162 -13.77 -11.31 -10.63
CA ASN A 162 -12.45 -10.77 -10.88
C ASN A 162 -11.48 -11.22 -9.80
N ASP A 163 -10.21 -10.88 -9.95
CA ASP A 163 -9.15 -11.31 -9.04
C ASP A 163 -8.62 -10.16 -8.16
N ASP A 164 -7.50 -10.40 -7.48
CA ASP A 164 -6.88 -9.45 -6.56
C ASP A 164 -5.78 -8.60 -7.22
N ASP A 165 -5.62 -8.68 -8.55
CA ASP A 165 -4.72 -7.81 -9.27
C ASP A 165 -5.34 -6.40 -9.37
N PRO A 166 -4.66 -5.35 -8.88
CA PRO A 166 -5.19 -3.98 -8.97
C PRO A 166 -5.49 -3.52 -10.41
N ALA A 167 -4.78 -4.05 -11.40
CA ALA A 167 -5.04 -3.78 -12.82
C ALA A 167 -6.37 -4.39 -13.30
N HIS A 168 -6.90 -5.39 -12.61
CA HIS A 168 -8.14 -6.07 -12.92
C HIS A 168 -9.31 -5.62 -12.02
N ALA A 169 -9.16 -4.51 -11.32
CA ALA A 169 -10.21 -3.97 -10.46
C ALA A 169 -11.46 -3.58 -11.26
N VAL A 170 -12.60 -3.72 -10.61
CA VAL A 170 -13.86 -3.16 -11.13
C VAL A 170 -13.87 -1.68 -10.79
N LYS A 171 -13.63 -0.85 -11.79
CA LYS A 171 -13.54 0.60 -11.65
C LYS A 171 -14.89 1.23 -11.95
N ILE A 172 -15.47 1.96 -10.99
CA ILE A 172 -16.79 2.58 -11.14
C ILE A 172 -16.65 4.07 -10.91
N ARG A 173 -17.14 4.84 -11.89
CA ARG A 173 -17.17 6.30 -11.85
C ARG A 173 -18.58 6.78 -12.17
N VAL A 174 -19.17 7.54 -11.27
CA VAL A 174 -20.41 8.26 -11.52
C VAL A 174 -20.05 9.72 -11.72
N LYS A 175 -20.28 10.21 -12.91
CA LYS A 175 -20.00 11.59 -13.27
C LYS A 175 -21.24 12.44 -13.10
N ASP A 176 -21.00 13.73 -12.94
CA ASP A 176 -22.00 14.76 -12.81
C ASP A 176 -22.90 14.71 -11.57
N THR A 177 -23.51 15.82 -11.37
CA THR A 177 -24.07 16.37 -10.16
C THR A 177 -25.59 16.38 -10.20
N GLY A 178 -26.20 15.29 -9.88
CA GLY A 178 -27.62 15.26 -9.58
C GLY A 178 -27.87 14.93 -8.12
N GLU A 179 -29.09 14.69 -7.80
CA GLU A 179 -29.50 14.15 -6.52
C GLU A 179 -29.40 12.61 -6.57
N ASP A 180 -29.11 11.96 -5.49
CA ASP A 180 -29.26 10.51 -5.33
C ASP A 180 -28.41 9.63 -6.31
N PHE A 181 -27.09 9.88 -6.37
CA PHE A 181 -26.20 9.06 -7.18
C PHE A 181 -25.32 8.17 -6.34
N GLY A 182 -25.13 6.94 -6.77
CA GLY A 182 -24.23 6.00 -6.15
C GLY A 182 -23.53 5.14 -7.17
N ALA A 183 -22.39 4.58 -6.81
CA ALA A 183 -21.70 3.66 -7.68
C ALA A 183 -22.40 2.31 -7.71
N ILE A 184 -22.79 1.80 -6.55
CA ILE A 184 -23.51 0.53 -6.38
C ILE A 184 -24.72 0.76 -5.49
N GLU A 185 -25.89 0.37 -5.96
CA GLU A 185 -27.12 0.34 -5.19
C GLU A 185 -27.78 -1.03 -5.31
N ALA A 186 -27.98 -1.69 -4.17
CA ALA A 186 -28.74 -2.92 -4.09
C ALA A 186 -30.00 -2.68 -3.23
N GLN A 187 -31.16 -3.04 -3.76
CA GLN A 187 -32.45 -2.77 -3.13
C GLN A 187 -33.31 -4.01 -3.09
N LYS A 188 -33.89 -4.29 -1.95
CA LYS A 188 -34.99 -5.22 -1.84
C LYS A 188 -36.30 -4.46 -2.00
N HIS A 189 -36.98 -4.62 -3.11
CA HIS A 189 -38.36 -4.13 -3.24
C HIS A 189 -39.36 -5.17 -2.72
N ASN A 190 -39.79 -6.05 -3.57
CA ASN A 190 -40.72 -7.14 -3.23
C ASN A 190 -40.07 -8.53 -3.49
N GLY A 191 -38.77 -8.60 -3.65
CA GLY A 191 -37.99 -9.79 -3.86
C GLY A 191 -36.74 -9.80 -2.99
N SER A 192 -35.58 -10.06 -3.59
CA SER A 192 -34.26 -10.03 -2.94
C SER A 192 -33.20 -9.50 -3.91
N ALA A 193 -32.13 -8.93 -3.38
CA ALA A 193 -31.02 -8.43 -4.20
C ALA A 193 -29.67 -8.78 -3.57
N LEU A 194 -28.73 -9.18 -4.45
CA LEU A 194 -27.36 -9.47 -4.10
C LEU A 194 -26.40 -8.90 -5.13
N VAL A 195 -25.38 -8.21 -4.67
CA VAL A 195 -24.19 -7.86 -5.46
C VAL A 195 -23.00 -8.54 -4.83
N ASP A 196 -22.27 -9.34 -5.60
CA ASP A 196 -21.10 -10.07 -5.11
C ASP A 196 -19.93 -9.87 -6.07
N ILE A 197 -19.00 -8.99 -5.68
CA ILE A 197 -17.76 -8.73 -6.42
C ILE A 197 -16.63 -9.45 -5.70
N LYS A 198 -16.08 -10.50 -6.33
CA LYS A 198 -15.13 -11.41 -5.69
C LYS A 198 -13.75 -10.78 -5.44
N GLY A 199 -13.29 -9.92 -6.32
CA GLY A 199 -11.97 -9.30 -6.27
C GLY A 199 -12.02 -7.83 -5.86
N LEU A 200 -11.09 -7.05 -6.41
CA LEU A 200 -10.91 -5.66 -6.06
C LEU A 200 -11.84 -4.73 -6.83
N VAL A 201 -12.23 -3.65 -6.17
CA VAL A 201 -12.93 -2.52 -6.78
C VAL A 201 -12.07 -1.26 -6.72
N ASP A 202 -12.42 -0.29 -7.58
CA ASP A 202 -11.92 1.07 -7.53
C ASP A 202 -13.10 2.01 -7.77
N ILE A 203 -13.71 2.47 -6.69
CA ILE A 203 -14.94 3.25 -6.72
C ILE A 203 -14.64 4.68 -6.29
N ASP A 204 -15.06 5.64 -7.09
CA ASP A 204 -15.08 7.05 -6.74
C ASP A 204 -16.46 7.63 -7.04
N SER A 205 -17.19 8.04 -6.00
CA SER A 205 -18.46 8.70 -6.09
C SER A 205 -18.43 9.99 -5.30
N LYS A 206 -18.65 11.11 -5.97
CA LYS A 206 -18.56 12.45 -5.37
C LYS A 206 -19.89 12.94 -4.78
N MET A 207 -20.96 12.24 -5.07
CA MET A 207 -22.30 12.63 -4.62
C MET A 207 -22.97 11.49 -3.86
N TRP A 208 -23.78 11.84 -2.89
CA TRP A 208 -24.66 10.97 -2.11
C TRP A 208 -23.89 9.82 -1.43
N ARG A 209 -24.25 8.60 -1.69
CA ARG A 209 -23.69 7.39 -1.08
C ARG A 209 -23.02 6.55 -2.15
N ALA A 210 -21.76 6.18 -1.98
CA ALA A 210 -21.04 5.44 -3.01
C ALA A 210 -21.55 4.00 -3.16
N VAL A 211 -21.75 3.30 -2.05
CA VAL A 211 -22.30 1.93 -2.02
C VAL A 211 -23.47 1.89 -1.06
N GLU A 212 -24.63 1.47 -1.56
CA GLU A 212 -25.87 1.36 -0.78
C GLU A 212 -26.42 -0.05 -0.79
N SER A 213 -26.91 -0.50 0.36
CA SER A 213 -27.68 -1.74 0.48
C SER A 213 -28.96 -1.46 1.27
N HIS A 214 -30.08 -1.53 0.58
CA HIS A 214 -31.40 -1.35 1.16
C HIS A 214 -32.12 -2.69 1.23
N GLY A 215 -32.10 -3.33 2.39
CA GLY A 215 -32.70 -4.65 2.58
C GLY A 215 -32.03 -5.75 1.74
N ALA A 216 -30.88 -5.49 1.16
CA ALA A 216 -30.17 -6.35 0.22
C ALA A 216 -28.81 -6.77 0.80
N LYS A 217 -27.98 -7.42 -0.01
CA LYS A 217 -26.61 -7.78 0.35
C LYS A 217 -25.65 -7.32 -0.72
N VAL A 218 -24.59 -6.62 -0.30
CA VAL A 218 -23.46 -6.25 -1.15
C VAL A 218 -22.19 -6.81 -0.52
N SER A 219 -21.46 -7.66 -1.27
CA SER A 219 -20.20 -8.22 -0.85
C SER A 219 -19.11 -7.82 -1.83
N ILE A 220 -18.03 -7.25 -1.31
CA ILE A 220 -16.90 -6.73 -2.09
C ILE A 220 -15.62 -7.35 -1.53
N GLY A 221 -14.78 -7.92 -2.40
CA GLY A 221 -13.54 -8.57 -2.00
C GLY A 221 -12.55 -7.62 -1.35
N GLY A 222 -12.37 -6.44 -1.92
CA GLY A 222 -11.47 -5.40 -1.39
C GLY A 222 -11.30 -4.27 -2.40
N GLY A 223 -10.26 -3.47 -2.23
CA GLY A 223 -9.93 -2.37 -3.12
C GLY A 223 -10.19 -0.99 -2.53
N THR A 224 -10.39 -0.01 -3.40
CA THR A 224 -10.55 1.40 -3.04
C THR A 224 -11.99 1.83 -3.20
N ILE A 225 -12.57 2.43 -2.16
CA ILE A 225 -13.92 2.98 -2.18
C ILE A 225 -13.84 4.41 -1.64
N ARG A 226 -14.22 5.36 -2.48
CA ARG A 226 -14.24 6.77 -2.14
C ARG A 226 -15.64 7.34 -2.32
N GLY A 227 -16.23 7.79 -1.22
CA GLY A 227 -17.54 8.45 -1.21
C GLY A 227 -17.49 9.65 -0.28
N THR A 228 -17.32 10.86 -0.84
CA THR A 228 -16.96 12.06 -0.08
C THR A 228 -18.11 13.02 0.17
N ASP A 229 -19.33 12.68 -0.20
CA ASP A 229 -20.52 13.51 0.10
C ASP A 229 -21.19 13.03 1.40
N VAL A 230 -22.09 12.06 1.34
CA VAL A 230 -22.83 11.60 2.51
C VAL A 230 -22.19 10.38 3.14
N ALA A 231 -21.89 9.36 2.35
CA ALA A 231 -21.28 8.13 2.83
C ALA A 231 -20.49 7.40 1.75
N SER A 232 -19.48 6.66 2.16
CA SER A 232 -18.85 5.66 1.31
C SER A 232 -19.65 4.36 1.26
N LEU A 233 -20.16 3.93 2.40
CA LEU A 233 -20.96 2.73 2.58
C LEU A 233 -22.18 3.05 3.42
N ALA A 234 -23.36 2.63 2.97
CA ALA A 234 -24.60 2.81 3.71
C ALA A 234 -25.50 1.58 3.58
N ALA A 235 -25.71 0.88 4.70
CA ALA A 235 -26.63 -0.24 4.80
C ALA A 235 -27.82 0.16 5.63
N TYR A 236 -29.04 -0.09 5.15
CA TYR A 236 -30.25 0.30 5.85
C TYR A 236 -31.40 -0.66 5.53
N THR A 237 -32.44 -0.60 6.37
CA THR A 237 -33.62 -1.45 6.25
C THR A 237 -33.28 -2.94 6.19
N GLY A 238 -32.43 -3.38 7.12
CA GLY A 238 -32.00 -4.79 7.18
C GLY A 238 -30.97 -5.20 6.13
N GLY A 239 -30.45 -4.28 5.32
CA GLY A 239 -29.43 -4.57 4.32
C GLY A 239 -28.04 -4.82 4.92
N SER A 240 -27.17 -5.41 4.16
CA SER A 240 -25.79 -5.67 4.58
C SER A 240 -24.78 -5.29 3.50
N ILE A 241 -23.60 -4.83 3.95
CA ILE A 241 -22.44 -4.58 3.11
C ILE A 241 -21.24 -5.25 3.77
N LEU A 242 -20.51 -6.07 3.01
CA LEU A 242 -19.29 -6.73 3.45
C LEU A 242 -18.14 -6.32 2.54
N VAL A 243 -17.04 -5.86 3.11
CA VAL A 243 -15.81 -5.55 2.37
C VAL A 243 -14.66 -6.33 2.99
N ASN A 244 -14.14 -7.30 2.26
CA ASN A 244 -13.11 -8.24 2.76
C ASN A 244 -13.50 -8.87 4.09
N ALA A 245 -14.77 -9.20 4.24
CA ALA A 245 -15.32 -9.63 5.52
C ALA A 245 -16.29 -10.80 5.33
N LYS A 246 -16.35 -11.64 6.35
CA LYS A 246 -17.31 -12.73 6.48
C LYS A 246 -17.71 -12.90 7.93
N LEU A 247 -18.82 -13.56 8.19
CA LEU A 247 -19.19 -14.04 9.51
C LEU A 247 -18.67 -15.46 9.70
N ASN A 248 -18.03 -15.72 10.83
CA ASN A 248 -17.59 -17.04 11.20
C ASN A 248 -18.73 -17.86 11.87
N ASP A 249 -18.45 -19.10 12.28
CA ASP A 249 -19.44 -19.98 12.92
C ASP A 249 -19.96 -19.45 14.27
N GLU A 250 -19.19 -18.55 14.91
CA GLU A 250 -19.58 -17.87 16.14
C GLU A 250 -20.33 -16.55 15.90
N ASN A 251 -20.68 -16.28 14.64
CA ASN A 251 -21.33 -15.06 14.19
C ASN A 251 -20.50 -13.79 14.44
N LYS A 252 -19.19 -13.93 14.46
CA LYS A 252 -18.24 -12.81 14.55
C LYS A 252 -17.67 -12.48 13.17
N VAL A 253 -17.34 -11.21 12.95
CA VAL A 253 -16.74 -10.77 11.71
C VAL A 253 -15.26 -11.15 11.65
N GLU A 254 -14.84 -11.68 10.52
CA GLU A 254 -13.46 -11.98 10.17
C GLU A 254 -13.11 -11.33 8.82
N ALA A 255 -11.85 -10.97 8.63
CA ALA A 255 -11.36 -10.63 7.31
C ALA A 255 -11.23 -11.90 6.45
N THR A 256 -11.63 -11.83 5.19
CA THR A 256 -11.51 -12.97 4.26
C THR A 256 -10.08 -13.15 3.75
N SER A 257 -9.30 -12.08 3.70
CA SER A 257 -7.92 -12.09 3.21
C SER A 257 -7.05 -11.17 4.04
N ALA A 258 -5.83 -11.59 4.33
CA ALA A 258 -4.80 -10.77 4.96
C ALA A 258 -4.03 -9.89 3.95
N THR A 259 -4.18 -10.14 2.66
CA THR A 259 -3.37 -9.48 1.62
C THR A 259 -4.15 -8.47 0.78
N ARG A 260 -5.48 -8.56 0.75
CA ARG A 260 -6.29 -7.60 -0.01
C ARG A 260 -6.26 -6.23 0.64
N PRO A 261 -5.87 -5.18 -0.09
CA PRO A 261 -5.99 -3.82 0.43
C PRO A 261 -7.47 -3.41 0.47
N VAL A 262 -7.87 -2.75 1.54
CA VAL A 262 -9.19 -2.13 1.67
C VAL A 262 -8.97 -0.67 2.04
N LYS A 263 -9.22 0.23 1.09
CA LYS A 263 -8.95 1.67 1.25
C LYS A 263 -10.25 2.44 1.10
N ILE A 264 -10.82 2.84 2.23
CA ILE A 264 -12.14 3.49 2.26
C ILE A 264 -11.97 4.94 2.71
N THR A 265 -12.42 5.88 1.88
CA THR A 265 -12.52 7.29 2.23
C THR A 265 -13.97 7.73 2.12
N GLY A 266 -14.53 8.11 3.23
CA GLY A 266 -15.92 8.51 3.37
C GLY A 266 -16.58 7.90 4.59
N ASP A 267 -17.59 8.57 5.13
CA ASP A 267 -18.29 8.12 6.31
C ASP A 267 -19.04 6.81 6.04
N VAL A 268 -19.16 5.98 7.04
CA VAL A 268 -19.84 4.68 7.00
C VAL A 268 -21.10 4.77 7.84
N SER A 269 -22.21 4.31 7.31
CA SER A 269 -23.50 4.35 8.00
C SER A 269 -24.22 3.02 7.92
N ALA A 270 -24.77 2.61 9.05
CA ALA A 270 -25.72 1.52 9.13
C ALA A 270 -26.92 2.00 9.95
N GLU A 271 -28.12 1.89 9.41
CA GLU A 271 -29.34 2.35 10.06
C GLU A 271 -30.50 1.39 9.82
N SER A 272 -31.54 1.48 10.59
CA SER A 272 -32.76 0.67 10.41
C SER A 272 -32.46 -0.83 10.26
N GLY A 273 -31.63 -1.37 11.14
CA GLY A 273 -31.24 -2.78 11.14
C GLY A 273 -30.20 -3.15 10.08
N GLY A 274 -29.63 -2.18 9.37
CA GLY A 274 -28.55 -2.43 8.43
C GLY A 274 -27.26 -2.91 9.12
N HIS A 275 -26.41 -3.61 8.39
CA HIS A 275 -25.15 -4.14 8.92
C HIS A 275 -24.01 -3.95 7.92
N VAL A 276 -22.99 -3.20 8.31
CA VAL A 276 -21.75 -3.05 7.56
C VAL A 276 -20.64 -3.83 8.26
N MET A 277 -19.94 -4.67 7.50
CA MET A 277 -18.85 -5.51 7.98
C MET A 277 -17.59 -5.22 7.20
N LEU A 278 -16.51 -4.87 7.90
CA LEU A 278 -15.26 -4.44 7.31
C LEU A 278 -14.09 -5.29 7.80
N GLY A 279 -13.26 -5.75 6.88
CA GLY A 279 -12.01 -6.46 7.17
C GLY A 279 -10.80 -5.64 6.74
N LEU A 280 -10.24 -4.84 7.63
CA LEU A 280 -9.03 -4.06 7.42
C LEU A 280 -7.87 -4.82 8.08
N ASN A 281 -7.05 -5.51 7.29
CA ASN A 281 -6.17 -6.55 7.82
C ASN A 281 -4.73 -6.48 7.33
N ASN A 282 -4.28 -5.32 6.88
CA ASN A 282 -2.88 -5.11 6.50
C ASN A 282 -2.53 -3.62 6.52
N LYS A 283 -1.24 -3.32 6.40
CA LYS A 283 -0.71 -1.94 6.46
C LYS A 283 -1.25 -1.02 5.36
N ASP A 284 -1.66 -1.57 4.23
CA ASP A 284 -2.19 -0.80 3.10
C ASP A 284 -3.68 -0.49 3.28
N SER A 285 -4.33 -1.07 4.27
CA SER A 285 -5.76 -0.90 4.50
C SER A 285 -6.04 0.25 5.46
N PHE A 286 -7.06 1.04 5.12
CA PHE A 286 -7.52 2.11 5.98
C PHE A 286 -9.01 2.43 5.78
N LEU A 287 -9.59 3.01 6.81
CA LEU A 287 -10.85 3.75 6.75
C LEU A 287 -10.58 5.17 7.22
N LYS A 288 -10.96 6.15 6.41
CA LYS A 288 -11.04 7.56 6.80
C LYS A 288 -12.50 7.99 6.75
N GLY A 289 -13.10 8.17 7.91
CA GLY A 289 -14.51 8.54 8.01
C GLY A 289 -15.08 8.31 9.41
N LEU A 290 -16.22 8.89 9.66
CA LEU A 290 -17.07 8.57 10.81
C LEU A 290 -17.78 7.24 10.57
N VAL A 291 -18.22 6.62 11.64
CA VAL A 291 -19.10 5.45 11.59
C VAL A 291 -20.34 5.78 12.43
N THR A 292 -21.51 5.70 11.81
CA THR A 292 -22.78 6.01 12.48
C THR A 292 -23.76 4.84 12.36
N THR A 293 -24.47 4.55 13.46
CA THR A 293 -25.42 3.44 13.50
C THR A 293 -26.78 3.83 14.08
N ASP A 294 -26.94 5.10 14.39
CA ASP A 294 -27.97 5.58 15.30
C ASP A 294 -28.91 6.58 14.63
N ILE A 295 -29.04 6.50 13.31
CA ILE A 295 -29.89 7.38 12.52
C ILE A 295 -31.33 6.86 12.56
N SER A 296 -32.29 7.75 12.72
CA SER A 296 -33.70 7.42 12.64
C SER A 296 -34.07 6.96 11.23
N GLY A 297 -34.76 5.86 11.14
CA GLY A 297 -35.19 5.27 9.89
C GLY A 297 -36.46 4.42 10.05
N ILE A 298 -36.81 3.71 8.99
CA ILE A 298 -37.95 2.80 9.01
C ILE A 298 -37.54 1.50 9.69
N ASN A 299 -38.30 1.09 10.70
CA ASN A 299 -38.14 -0.22 11.29
C ASN A 299 -38.52 -1.30 10.29
N PRO A 300 -37.62 -2.22 9.93
CA PRO A 300 -37.89 -3.25 8.94
C PRO A 300 -39.02 -4.22 9.38
N ASP A 301 -39.18 -4.43 10.69
CA ASP A 301 -40.21 -5.34 11.22
C ASP A 301 -41.59 -4.73 11.28
N THR A 302 -41.67 -3.45 11.65
CA THR A 302 -42.96 -2.77 11.85
C THR A 302 -43.34 -1.86 10.69
N GLN A 303 -42.40 -1.56 9.77
CA GLN A 303 -42.58 -0.59 8.70
C GLN A 303 -42.98 0.83 9.15
N LYS A 304 -42.66 1.14 10.40
CA LYS A 304 -42.93 2.46 11.00
C LYS A 304 -41.62 3.19 11.23
N TRP A 305 -41.68 4.51 11.18
CA TRP A 305 -40.57 5.36 11.57
C TRP A 305 -40.23 5.15 13.04
N GLY A 306 -38.98 4.95 13.30
CA GLY A 306 -38.45 4.73 14.64
C GLY A 306 -36.94 4.60 14.62
N LYS A 307 -36.36 4.75 15.82
CA LYS A 307 -34.91 4.64 15.98
C LYS A 307 -34.55 3.18 16.20
N ILE A 308 -34.14 2.53 15.12
CA ILE A 308 -33.55 1.20 15.19
C ILE A 308 -32.10 1.34 14.79
N PRO A 309 -31.16 1.04 15.68
CA PRO A 309 -29.74 1.11 15.35
C PRO A 309 -29.38 0.07 14.30
N GLY A 310 -28.52 0.47 13.39
CA GLY A 310 -27.79 -0.47 12.57
C GLY A 310 -26.63 -1.06 13.34
N LYS A 311 -25.83 -1.86 12.64
CA LYS A 311 -24.61 -2.47 13.16
C LYS A 311 -23.44 -2.19 12.23
N VAL A 312 -22.30 -1.87 12.80
CA VAL A 312 -21.03 -1.88 12.10
C VAL A 312 -20.06 -2.74 12.87
N SER A 313 -19.53 -3.75 12.20
CA SER A 313 -18.56 -4.67 12.75
C SER A 313 -17.27 -4.57 11.96
N MET A 314 -16.17 -4.34 12.64
CA MET A 314 -14.88 -4.05 12.01
C MET A 314 -13.78 -4.96 12.57
N VAL A 315 -12.98 -5.51 11.66
CA VAL A 315 -11.67 -6.07 11.98
C VAL A 315 -10.63 -5.00 11.60
N LEU A 316 -9.75 -4.68 12.54
CA LEU A 316 -8.71 -3.68 12.38
C LEU A 316 -7.38 -4.29 12.83
N ALA A 317 -6.59 -4.79 11.88
CA ALA A 317 -5.47 -5.64 12.21
C ALA A 317 -4.24 -5.39 11.34
N ASN A 318 -3.08 -5.85 11.83
CA ASN A 318 -1.81 -5.90 11.11
C ASN A 318 -1.35 -4.54 10.56
N GLY A 319 -1.55 -3.48 11.33
CA GLY A 319 -1.15 -2.13 10.96
C GLY A 319 -2.17 -1.35 10.15
N ALA A 320 -3.37 -1.89 9.93
CA ALA A 320 -4.46 -1.15 9.32
C ALA A 320 -4.87 0.05 10.19
N VAL A 321 -5.30 1.13 9.54
CA VAL A 321 -5.61 2.40 10.21
C VAL A 321 -7.08 2.77 10.01
N TRP A 322 -7.75 3.06 11.10
CA TRP A 322 -9.00 3.81 11.05
C TRP A 322 -8.75 5.25 11.50
N GLU A 323 -8.76 6.19 10.56
CA GLU A 323 -8.77 7.60 10.87
C GLU A 323 -10.21 8.05 11.09
N HIS A 324 -10.57 8.22 12.35
CA HIS A 324 -11.89 8.72 12.74
C HIS A 324 -11.95 10.22 12.49
N LYS A 325 -12.49 10.57 11.33
CA LYS A 325 -12.62 11.95 10.88
C LYS A 325 -13.77 12.08 9.91
N GLN A 326 -14.63 13.07 10.09
CA GLN A 326 -15.71 13.34 9.16
C GLN A 326 -15.18 13.66 7.77
N VAL A 327 -15.78 13.01 6.77
CA VAL A 327 -15.53 13.26 5.36
C VAL A 327 -16.83 13.67 4.70
N GLY A 328 -16.83 14.82 4.02
CA GLY A 328 -18.04 15.35 3.40
C GLY A 328 -19.01 16.01 4.37
N VAL A 329 -20.27 15.99 4.03
CA VAL A 329 -21.33 16.68 4.81
C VAL A 329 -21.78 15.90 6.04
N GLY A 330 -21.51 14.60 6.10
CA GLY A 330 -21.88 13.71 7.18
C GLY A 330 -23.38 13.43 7.26
N TYR A 331 -23.74 12.60 8.22
CA TYR A 331 -25.12 12.37 8.61
C TYR A 331 -25.50 13.27 9.79
N TYR A 332 -26.64 13.94 9.66
CA TYR A 332 -27.21 14.75 10.73
C TYR A 332 -28.61 14.27 11.04
N HIS A 333 -28.89 14.13 12.32
CA HIS A 333 -30.22 13.77 12.79
C HIS A 333 -31.06 15.04 12.97
N LYS A 334 -32.14 15.17 12.22
CA LYS A 334 -33.14 16.19 12.43
C LYS A 334 -34.40 15.52 12.95
N LYS A 335 -34.80 15.87 14.17
CA LYS A 335 -35.96 15.27 14.80
C LYS A 335 -37.23 15.48 13.95
N GLY A 336 -37.86 14.34 13.57
CA GLY A 336 -39.12 14.37 12.83
C GLY A 336 -39.01 14.66 11.35
N ALA A 337 -37.81 14.66 10.78
CA ALA A 337 -37.60 14.85 9.33
C ALA A 337 -36.90 13.65 8.71
N ASP A 338 -37.33 13.34 7.48
CA ASP A 338 -36.65 12.32 6.67
C ASP A 338 -35.27 12.80 6.26
N PHE A 339 -34.29 11.89 6.31
CA PHE A 339 -32.97 12.16 5.75
C PHE A 339 -33.03 11.97 4.25
N ASN A 340 -32.88 13.04 3.51
CA ASN A 340 -32.83 13.01 2.06
C ASN A 340 -31.75 13.93 1.51
N TYR A 341 -31.51 13.91 0.21
CA TYR A 341 -30.45 14.70 -0.41
C TYR A 341 -30.59 16.20 -0.14
N LYS A 342 -31.81 16.75 -0.09
CA LYS A 342 -32.06 18.19 0.10
C LYS A 342 -31.71 18.68 1.50
N ASN A 343 -31.82 17.83 2.49
CA ASN A 343 -31.51 18.20 3.89
C ASN A 343 -30.23 17.58 4.42
N ARG A 344 -29.40 17.01 3.52
CA ARG A 344 -28.09 16.52 3.92
C ARG A 344 -27.26 17.66 4.52
N GLY A 345 -26.49 17.34 5.55
CA GLY A 345 -25.70 18.33 6.28
C GLY A 345 -26.50 19.31 7.14
N LYS A 346 -27.82 19.12 7.28
CA LYS A 346 -28.67 19.94 8.12
C LYS A 346 -29.17 19.16 9.33
N GLY A 347 -29.19 19.77 10.48
CA GLY A 347 -29.66 19.17 11.73
C GLY A 347 -28.57 18.99 12.76
N GLU A 348 -28.80 18.14 13.74
CA GLU A 348 -27.83 17.83 14.78
C GLU A 348 -26.83 16.78 14.32
N SER A 349 -25.58 17.02 14.62
CA SER A 349 -24.49 16.06 14.33
C SER A 349 -24.64 14.82 15.20
N ILE A 350 -24.35 13.66 14.62
CA ILE A 350 -24.48 12.37 15.29
C ILE A 350 -23.10 11.87 15.67
N ASP A 351 -22.94 11.48 16.94
CA ASP A 351 -21.73 10.84 17.42
C ASP A 351 -21.52 9.47 16.76
N SER A 352 -20.29 9.05 16.69
CA SER A 352 -19.92 7.79 16.06
C SER A 352 -20.19 6.59 16.97
N HIS A 353 -20.50 5.48 16.33
CA HIS A 353 -20.83 4.24 17.01
C HIS A 353 -20.41 3.02 16.20
N VAL A 354 -19.69 2.11 16.82
CA VAL A 354 -19.30 0.82 16.25
C VAL A 354 -19.83 -0.28 17.17
N THR A 355 -20.50 -1.25 16.59
CA THR A 355 -21.09 -2.34 17.35
C THR A 355 -20.05 -3.33 17.85
N SER A 356 -19.07 -3.65 17.00
CA SER A 356 -17.99 -4.58 17.32
C SER A 356 -16.69 -4.13 16.65
N LEU A 357 -15.64 -4.03 17.41
CA LEU A 357 -14.29 -3.78 16.91
C LEU A 357 -13.36 -4.89 17.42
N ARG A 358 -12.86 -5.69 16.48
CA ARG A 358 -11.84 -6.71 16.75
C ARG A 358 -10.52 -6.20 16.22
N ALA A 359 -9.56 -5.98 17.09
CA ALA A 359 -8.28 -5.43 16.73
C ALA A 359 -7.13 -6.40 17.03
N ASP A 360 -6.15 -6.43 16.15
CA ASP A 360 -4.90 -7.13 16.36
C ASP A 360 -3.79 -6.29 15.73
N LYS A 361 -3.16 -5.44 16.54
CA LYS A 361 -2.17 -4.45 16.08
C LYS A 361 -2.77 -3.46 15.08
N GLY A 362 -4.03 -3.11 15.26
CA GLY A 362 -4.69 -2.06 14.51
C GLY A 362 -4.42 -0.69 15.11
N ILE A 363 -4.69 0.35 14.32
CA ILE A 363 -4.47 1.74 14.71
C ILE A 363 -5.77 2.52 14.54
N LEU A 364 -6.30 3.08 15.62
CA LEU A 364 -7.41 4.02 15.62
C LEU A 364 -6.85 5.42 15.87
N LEU A 365 -6.89 6.26 14.84
CA LEU A 365 -6.51 7.66 14.94
C LEU A 365 -7.77 8.49 15.20
N GLN A 366 -7.94 8.97 16.40
CA GLN A 366 -9.04 9.87 16.74
C GLN A 366 -8.67 11.30 16.33
N ASN A 367 -9.30 11.76 15.27
CA ASN A 367 -9.01 13.07 14.67
C ASN A 367 -10.30 13.83 14.35
N ASP A 368 -11.34 13.63 15.18
CA ASP A 368 -12.67 14.22 15.00
C ASP A 368 -13.25 14.69 16.33
N PRO A 369 -14.01 15.79 16.33
CA PRO A 369 -14.69 16.25 17.56
C PRO A 369 -15.78 15.32 18.07
N HIS A 370 -16.32 14.43 17.23
CA HIS A 370 -17.39 13.54 17.65
C HIS A 370 -16.87 12.46 18.59
N LYS A 371 -17.66 12.15 19.59
CA LYS A 371 -17.46 11.00 20.46
C LYS A 371 -17.60 9.72 19.64
N LEU A 372 -16.77 8.74 19.93
CA LEU A 372 -16.85 7.40 19.36
C LEU A 372 -17.19 6.39 20.46
N THR A 373 -18.27 5.66 20.28
CA THR A 373 -18.65 4.56 21.17
C THR A 373 -18.43 3.22 20.47
N ILE A 374 -17.75 2.32 21.14
CA ILE A 374 -17.50 0.93 20.71
C ILE A 374 -18.24 0.02 21.69
N ASP A 375 -19.25 -0.72 21.22
CA ASP A 375 -20.06 -1.56 22.12
C ASP A 375 -19.27 -2.77 22.62
N LYS A 376 -18.62 -3.48 21.71
CA LYS A 376 -17.83 -4.67 22.03
C LYS A 376 -16.44 -4.55 21.42
N TYR A 377 -15.45 -4.55 22.28
CA TYR A 377 -14.05 -4.47 21.89
C TYR A 377 -13.32 -5.76 22.23
N GLU A 378 -12.46 -6.21 21.32
CA GLU A 378 -11.63 -7.41 21.51
C GLU A 378 -10.24 -7.19 20.90
N GLY A 379 -9.22 -7.60 21.63
CA GLY A 379 -7.86 -7.64 21.12
C GLY A 379 -6.99 -6.47 21.56
N ASN A 380 -6.20 -5.95 20.64
CA ASN A 380 -5.26 -4.86 20.93
C ASN A 380 -5.21 -3.85 19.81
N MET A 381 -5.22 -2.59 20.16
CA MET A 381 -5.06 -1.49 19.22
C MET A 381 -4.22 -0.37 19.82
N LYS A 382 -3.64 0.44 18.95
CA LYS A 382 -3.16 1.77 19.30
C LYS A 382 -4.29 2.76 19.09
N LEU A 383 -4.59 3.54 20.11
CA LEU A 383 -5.52 4.67 20.03
C LEU A 383 -4.68 5.95 20.04
N VAL A 384 -4.66 6.62 18.90
CA VAL A 384 -3.77 7.75 18.68
C VAL A 384 -4.53 9.06 18.74
N TYR A 385 -4.05 9.96 19.57
CA TYR A 385 -4.48 11.35 19.64
C TYR A 385 -3.31 12.25 19.32
N GLU A 386 -3.47 13.15 18.37
CA GLU A 386 -2.48 14.18 18.16
C GLU A 386 -2.53 15.17 19.34
N HIS A 387 -1.34 15.56 19.83
CA HIS A 387 -1.27 16.51 20.93
C HIS A 387 -1.60 17.91 20.43
N GLU A 388 -2.72 18.45 20.87
CA GLU A 388 -3.20 19.76 20.49
C GLU A 388 -2.68 20.82 21.47
N ASN A 389 -1.91 21.78 20.96
CA ASN A 389 -1.55 23.02 21.69
C ASN A 389 -0.84 22.82 23.03
N ALA A 390 0.01 21.81 23.19
CA ALA A 390 0.67 21.50 24.46
C ALA A 390 -0.31 21.41 25.66
N GLY A 391 -1.56 21.11 25.41
CA GLY A 391 -2.61 21.02 26.41
C GLY A 391 -2.33 19.96 27.46
N THR A 392 -2.51 20.30 28.68
CA THR A 392 -2.37 19.40 29.83
C THR A 392 -3.71 19.09 30.48
N LYS A 393 -4.79 19.65 29.94
CA LYS A 393 -6.15 19.50 30.44
C LYS A 393 -7.05 18.90 29.38
N ALA A 394 -7.99 18.07 29.78
CA ALA A 394 -8.93 17.41 28.86
C ALA A 394 -9.71 18.39 27.99
N GLU A 395 -10.08 19.53 28.54
CA GLU A 395 -10.78 20.59 27.79
C GLU A 395 -9.96 21.24 26.68
N ASP A 396 -8.63 21.07 26.68
CA ASP A 396 -7.76 21.59 25.64
C ASP A 396 -7.81 20.74 24.36
N TYR A 397 -8.34 19.51 24.45
CA TYR A 397 -8.50 18.65 23.29
C TYR A 397 -9.82 18.92 22.59
N LYS A 398 -9.75 19.21 21.30
CA LYS A 398 -10.92 19.42 20.44
C LYS A 398 -11.51 18.11 19.92
N THR A 399 -10.75 17.06 19.97
CA THR A 399 -11.16 15.73 19.54
C THR A 399 -12.03 15.06 20.60
N GLY A 400 -12.94 14.20 20.15
CA GLY A 400 -13.90 13.54 21.03
C GLY A 400 -13.31 12.38 21.83
N ASP A 401 -14.03 11.99 22.87
CA ASP A 401 -13.70 10.83 23.68
C ASP A 401 -13.98 9.52 22.92
N VAL A 402 -13.33 8.46 23.36
CA VAL A 402 -13.63 7.10 22.94
C VAL A 402 -14.19 6.33 24.13
N HIS A 403 -15.38 5.75 23.95
CA HIS A 403 -16.06 4.95 24.94
C HIS A 403 -16.09 3.49 24.50
N ILE A 404 -15.51 2.61 25.27
CA ILE A 404 -15.63 1.15 25.11
C ILE A 404 -16.64 0.68 26.13
N LYS A 405 -17.78 0.16 25.68
CA LYS A 405 -18.82 -0.32 26.59
C LYS A 405 -18.43 -1.63 27.28
N GLU A 406 -18.02 -2.62 26.49
CA GLU A 406 -17.62 -3.93 26.95
C GLU A 406 -16.33 -4.37 26.26
N ALA A 407 -15.53 -5.16 26.93
CA ALA A 407 -14.30 -5.74 26.38
C ALA A 407 -14.24 -7.24 26.63
N ALA A 408 -13.71 -7.98 25.66
CA ALA A 408 -13.40 -9.38 25.83
C ALA A 408 -12.19 -9.57 26.76
N LYS A 409 -12.04 -10.75 27.32
CA LYS A 409 -10.89 -11.08 28.19
C LYS A 409 -9.57 -10.85 27.46
N ASN A 410 -8.58 -10.36 28.18
CA ASN A 410 -7.25 -10.08 27.68
C ASN A 410 -7.19 -9.00 26.60
N SER A 411 -8.15 -8.10 26.58
CA SER A 411 -8.15 -6.96 25.65
C SER A 411 -7.28 -5.84 26.22
N SER A 412 -6.67 -5.08 25.32
CA SER A 412 -5.80 -3.95 25.67
C SER A 412 -5.92 -2.79 24.69
N VAL A 413 -5.63 -1.60 25.16
CA VAL A 413 -5.51 -0.38 24.35
C VAL A 413 -4.24 0.33 24.75
N THR A 414 -3.41 0.67 23.78
CA THR A 414 -2.27 1.57 23.97
C THR A 414 -2.63 2.92 23.41
N MET A 415 -2.82 3.90 24.28
CA MET A 415 -3.05 5.27 23.86
C MET A 415 -1.73 5.96 23.57
N VAL A 416 -1.67 6.69 22.48
CA VAL A 416 -0.44 7.34 22.02
C VAL A 416 -0.74 8.78 21.67
N THR A 417 0.10 9.70 22.12
CA THR A 417 0.13 11.09 21.64
C THR A 417 1.55 11.48 21.27
N ASP A 418 1.72 12.56 20.48
CA ASP A 418 3.05 13.04 20.12
C ASP A 418 3.69 13.87 21.27
N ASN A 419 4.94 14.23 21.10
CA ASN A 419 5.68 14.99 22.11
C ASN A 419 5.77 16.49 21.80
N SER A 420 4.97 17.00 20.88
CA SER A 420 4.98 18.40 20.47
C SER A 420 4.70 19.32 21.67
N GLY A 421 5.60 20.27 21.92
CA GLY A 421 5.45 21.23 23.02
C GLY A 421 5.61 20.65 24.43
N ILE A 422 6.02 19.40 24.57
CA ILE A 422 6.21 18.75 25.84
C ILE A 422 7.69 18.76 26.22
N THR A 423 8.01 19.22 27.42
CA THR A 423 9.35 19.09 27.97
C THR A 423 9.50 17.70 28.57
N MET A 424 10.10 16.78 27.83
CA MET A 424 10.20 15.35 28.20
C MET A 424 11.04 15.10 29.46
N THR A 425 11.79 16.08 29.93
CA THR A 425 12.55 16.01 31.18
C THR A 425 11.74 16.48 32.39
N ASP A 426 10.56 17.07 32.17
CA ASP A 426 9.67 17.49 33.25
C ASP A 426 8.66 16.38 33.56
N ASP A 427 8.94 15.57 34.59
CA ASP A 427 8.10 14.43 34.94
C ASP A 427 6.66 14.82 35.30
N LYS A 428 6.45 16.00 35.86
CA LYS A 428 5.11 16.49 36.20
C LYS A 428 4.33 16.83 34.94
N GLN A 429 4.94 17.51 34.01
CA GLN A 429 4.31 17.82 32.73
C GLN A 429 3.99 16.54 31.95
N VAL A 430 4.94 15.62 31.87
CA VAL A 430 4.77 14.32 31.23
C VAL A 430 3.61 13.55 31.85
N TYR A 431 3.55 13.47 33.17
CA TYR A 431 2.44 12.80 33.85
C TYR A 431 1.10 13.47 33.54
N ASN A 432 1.04 14.80 33.57
CA ASN A 432 -0.21 15.52 33.26
C ASN A 432 -0.70 15.25 31.85
N VAL A 433 0.20 15.17 30.87
CA VAL A 433 -0.13 14.82 29.49
C VAL A 433 -0.65 13.38 29.41
N LEU A 434 0.03 12.44 30.03
CA LEU A 434 -0.38 11.03 30.05
C LEU A 434 -1.75 10.86 30.72
N ASN A 435 -1.99 11.56 31.83
CA ASN A 435 -3.25 11.49 32.52
C ASN A 435 -4.40 12.12 31.74
N THR A 436 -4.15 13.25 31.08
CA THR A 436 -5.12 13.88 30.17
C THR A 436 -5.47 12.97 29.01
N LEU A 437 -4.46 12.35 28.40
CA LEU A 437 -4.65 11.38 27.32
C LEU A 437 -5.49 10.20 27.80
N ALA A 438 -5.13 9.61 28.93
CA ALA A 438 -5.86 8.48 29.51
C ALA A 438 -7.33 8.83 29.79
N GLY A 439 -7.62 10.07 30.15
CA GLY A 439 -8.96 10.57 30.37
C GLY A 439 -9.84 10.67 29.15
N LYS A 440 -9.28 10.48 27.94
CA LYS A 440 -10.03 10.42 26.68
C LYS A 440 -10.64 9.04 26.42
N LEU A 441 -10.25 8.02 27.17
CA LEU A 441 -10.79 6.68 27.07
C LEU A 441 -11.68 6.36 28.26
N TYR A 442 -12.90 5.92 27.97
CA TYR A 442 -13.85 5.44 28.96
C TYR A 442 -14.10 3.96 28.76
N TYR A 443 -14.06 3.21 29.86
CA TYR A 443 -14.41 1.79 29.88
C TYR A 443 -15.66 1.62 30.73
N GLU A 444 -16.82 1.57 30.09
CA GLU A 444 -18.11 1.66 30.81
C GLU A 444 -18.42 0.44 31.66
N ALA A 445 -18.11 -0.77 31.17
CA ALA A 445 -18.39 -2.00 31.94
C ALA A 445 -17.54 -2.11 33.22
N TYR A 446 -16.50 -1.30 33.36
CA TYR A 446 -15.70 -1.24 34.59
C TYR A 446 -16.56 -0.80 35.78
N LYS A 447 -17.54 0.06 35.54
CA LYS A 447 -18.51 0.47 36.57
C LYS A 447 -19.33 -0.69 37.16
N ASN A 448 -19.45 -1.78 36.39
CA ASN A 448 -20.21 -2.99 36.80
C ASN A 448 -19.26 -4.14 37.19
N GLY A 449 -17.98 -3.84 37.38
CA GLY A 449 -17.00 -4.84 37.84
C GLY A 449 -16.29 -5.63 36.78
N GLU A 450 -16.52 -5.34 35.48
CA GLU A 450 -15.75 -5.95 34.39
C GLU A 450 -14.32 -5.40 34.37
N LYS A 451 -13.32 -6.27 34.33
CA LYS A 451 -11.88 -5.90 34.38
C LYS A 451 -11.09 -6.51 33.24
N ASN A 452 -11.68 -6.63 32.09
CA ASN A 452 -11.08 -7.31 30.93
C ASN A 452 -10.15 -6.41 30.11
N LEU A 453 -10.25 -5.09 30.24
CA LEU A 453 -9.49 -4.14 29.45
C LEU A 453 -8.31 -3.58 30.24
N LYS A 454 -7.12 -3.70 29.66
CA LYS A 454 -5.91 -3.04 30.14
C LYS A 454 -5.56 -1.87 29.23
N GLY A 455 -5.13 -0.76 29.81
CA GLY A 455 -4.72 0.41 29.06
C GLY A 455 -3.33 0.88 29.42
N GLN A 456 -2.65 1.47 28.46
CA GLN A 456 -1.41 2.21 28.67
C GLN A 456 -1.52 3.54 27.95
N ALA A 457 -0.97 4.59 28.54
CA ALA A 457 -0.83 5.90 27.91
C ALA A 457 0.65 6.13 27.61
N THR A 458 0.95 6.58 26.40
CA THR A 458 2.31 6.71 25.90
C THR A 458 2.46 8.02 25.16
N ILE A 459 3.58 8.71 25.37
CA ILE A 459 3.97 9.83 24.53
C ILE A 459 4.95 9.31 23.48
N ALA A 460 4.59 9.47 22.21
CA ALA A 460 5.36 8.96 21.10
C ALA A 460 6.65 9.76 20.86
N GLU A 461 7.54 9.14 20.13
CA GLU A 461 8.79 9.74 19.69
C GLU A 461 8.54 10.96 18.78
N GLY A 462 9.40 11.96 18.90
CA GLY A 462 9.54 13.01 17.90
C GLY A 462 10.31 12.54 16.68
N LEU A 463 10.84 13.46 15.91
CA LEU A 463 11.70 13.14 14.76
C LEU A 463 13.08 12.66 15.22
N THR A 464 13.68 13.35 16.19
CA THR A 464 15.02 13.06 16.72
C THR A 464 15.04 12.68 18.20
N ALA A 465 13.95 12.93 18.92
CA ALA A 465 13.83 12.53 20.32
C ALA A 465 13.74 11.01 20.41
N SER A 466 14.68 10.41 21.11
CA SER A 466 14.82 8.95 21.13
C SER A 466 13.76 8.27 21.98
N SER A 467 13.56 6.98 21.74
CA SER A 467 12.70 6.12 22.54
C SER A 467 13.09 6.07 24.03
N ALA A 468 14.34 6.35 24.35
CA ALA A 468 14.78 6.42 25.75
C ALA A 468 14.20 7.62 26.53
N THR A 469 13.65 8.61 25.82
CA THR A 469 12.94 9.75 26.44
C THR A 469 11.44 9.56 26.50
N LEU A 470 10.92 8.47 25.91
CA LEU A 470 9.50 8.16 25.98
C LEU A 470 9.09 7.87 27.41
N LYS A 471 7.94 8.41 27.78
CA LYS A 471 7.29 8.09 29.05
C LYS A 471 6.01 7.31 28.76
N MET A 472 5.79 6.31 29.58
CA MET A 472 4.62 5.44 29.53
C MET A 472 4.05 5.33 30.94
N ALA A 473 2.74 5.26 31.03
CA ALA A 473 2.06 4.98 32.28
C ALA A 473 1.00 3.91 32.06
N ASP A 474 0.89 2.98 32.99
CA ASP A 474 -0.25 2.08 33.03
C ASP A 474 -1.49 2.88 33.36
N MET A 475 -2.61 2.49 32.78
CA MET A 475 -3.90 3.10 33.03
C MET A 475 -4.73 2.24 33.96
N ASP A 476 -5.64 2.90 34.67
CA ASP A 476 -6.76 2.28 35.33
C ASP A 476 -8.01 3.12 35.05
N PHE A 477 -9.16 2.67 35.54
CA PHE A 477 -10.43 3.33 35.29
C PHE A 477 -11.12 3.67 36.60
N HIS A 478 -11.81 4.81 36.61
CA HIS A 478 -12.59 5.23 37.77
C HIS A 478 -13.87 4.40 37.89
N GLU A 479 -14.13 3.87 39.06
CA GLU A 479 -15.29 3.01 39.31
C GLU A 479 -16.61 3.73 39.09
N ALA A 480 -16.67 5.04 39.36
CA ALA A 480 -17.90 5.83 39.23
C ALA A 480 -18.24 6.21 37.79
N SER A 481 -17.24 6.45 36.94
CA SER A 481 -17.44 7.01 35.61
C SER A 481 -16.96 6.12 34.48
N GLY A 482 -16.06 5.18 34.79
CA GLY A 482 -15.34 4.41 33.78
C GLY A 482 -14.23 5.19 33.07
N GLN A 483 -14.03 6.47 33.42
CA GLN A 483 -13.00 7.29 32.79
C GLN A 483 -11.61 6.77 33.13
N GLY A 484 -10.74 6.70 32.10
CA GLY A 484 -9.36 6.32 32.27
C GLY A 484 -8.53 7.40 32.98
N TYR A 485 -7.52 6.95 33.67
CA TYR A 485 -6.50 7.82 34.25
C TYR A 485 -5.15 7.10 34.18
N ALA A 486 -4.08 7.87 34.18
CA ALA A 486 -2.73 7.33 34.25
C ALA A 486 -2.38 7.06 35.71
N LYS A 487 -1.88 5.87 36.02
CA LYS A 487 -1.29 5.57 37.32
C LYS A 487 -0.06 6.43 37.50
N GLU A 488 0.20 6.88 38.75
CA GLU A 488 1.35 7.68 39.02
C GLU A 488 2.62 6.94 38.58
N ILE A 489 3.45 7.64 37.83
CA ILE A 489 4.78 7.17 37.49
C ILE A 489 5.57 7.26 38.82
N ASN A 490 5.88 6.11 39.40
CA ASN A 490 6.80 6.08 40.52
C ASN A 490 8.10 6.68 40.01
N PRO A 491 8.56 7.83 40.59
CA PRO A 491 9.92 8.27 40.27
C PRO A 491 10.84 7.10 40.57
N SER A 492 11.64 6.67 39.60
CA SER A 492 12.78 5.83 39.91
C SER A 492 13.43 6.48 41.10
N PRO A 493 13.65 5.76 42.25
CA PRO A 493 14.39 6.34 43.31
C PRO A 493 15.70 6.78 42.69
N ASN A 494 15.88 8.09 42.59
CA ASN A 494 17.11 8.64 42.06
C ASN A 494 18.22 8.16 43.03
N PRO A 495 19.04 7.16 42.66
CA PRO A 495 20.07 6.66 43.58
C PRO A 495 21.07 7.75 43.87
N ASN A 496 20.98 8.91 43.25
CA ASN A 496 21.79 10.07 43.50
C ASN A 496 20.87 11.30 43.41
N PRO A 497 20.16 11.66 44.52
CA PRO A 497 19.78 13.04 44.62
C PRO A 497 21.10 13.79 44.63
N ASN A 498 21.45 14.34 43.42
CA ASN A 498 22.57 15.28 43.46
C ASN A 498 22.05 16.52 44.20
N PRO A 499 22.39 16.68 45.48
CA PRO A 499 21.92 17.79 46.27
C PRO A 499 22.59 19.10 45.85
N ASN A 500 23.53 19.07 44.93
CA ASN A 500 24.13 20.25 44.37
C ASN A 500 23.55 20.52 42.96
N PRO A 501 22.43 21.22 42.85
CA PRO A 501 22.30 22.09 41.72
C PRO A 501 23.55 22.94 41.77
N ASN A 502 24.41 22.86 40.79
CA ASN A 502 25.59 23.71 40.71
C ASN A 502 25.10 25.17 40.91
N PRO A 503 25.35 25.82 42.07
CA PRO A 503 24.80 27.11 42.38
C PRO A 503 25.44 28.25 41.57
N ASN A 504 26.43 27.93 40.76
CA ASN A 504 27.04 28.85 39.83
C ASN A 504 26.46 28.57 38.44
N PRO A 505 25.48 29.38 37.98
CA PRO A 505 25.20 29.36 36.56
C PRO A 505 26.51 29.67 35.84
N ASN A 506 27.09 28.66 35.21
CA ASN A 506 28.27 28.84 34.41
C ASN A 506 27.89 29.84 33.30
N PRO A 507 28.48 31.06 33.23
CA PRO A 507 28.13 32.00 32.17
C PRO A 507 28.60 31.54 30.81
N ASN A 508 29.34 30.46 30.70
CA ASN A 508 29.66 29.80 29.44
C ASN A 508 28.49 28.93 28.99
N PRO A 509 28.07 29.04 27.73
CA PRO A 509 27.07 28.14 27.21
C PRO A 509 27.52 26.70 27.53
N LYS A 510 26.61 25.91 28.11
CA LYS A 510 26.89 24.50 28.34
C LYS A 510 27.33 23.87 27.03
N PRO A 511 28.43 23.10 27.00
CA PRO A 511 28.82 22.37 25.82
C PRO A 511 27.62 21.52 25.40
N LYS A 512 27.35 21.49 24.12
CA LYS A 512 26.30 20.64 23.56
C LYS A 512 26.52 19.21 24.07
N PRO A 513 25.48 18.52 24.58
CA PRO A 513 25.67 17.17 25.06
C PRO A 513 26.23 16.31 23.93
N PRO A 514 27.10 15.34 24.24
CA PRO A 514 27.67 14.48 23.21
C PRO A 514 26.57 13.73 22.46
N ILE A 515 26.73 13.63 21.15
CA ILE A 515 25.81 12.90 20.28
C ILE A 515 25.99 11.40 20.58
N ILE A 516 24.89 10.75 20.94
CA ILE A 516 24.86 9.31 21.18
C ILE A 516 24.40 8.61 19.89
N TYR A 517 25.17 7.64 19.44
CA TYR A 517 24.89 6.88 18.24
C TYR A 517 24.33 5.50 18.58
N GLY A 518 23.33 5.04 17.83
CA GLY A 518 22.89 3.66 17.73
C GLY A 518 21.80 3.20 18.70
N SER A 519 21.87 3.51 19.97
CA SER A 519 20.98 2.90 20.97
C SER A 519 19.67 3.64 21.24
N LYS A 520 19.53 4.85 20.73
CA LYS A 520 18.40 5.75 21.03
C LYS A 520 17.76 6.31 19.76
N GLU A 521 17.66 5.48 18.74
CA GLU A 521 17.15 5.91 17.46
C GLU A 521 15.62 5.92 17.44
N THR A 522 15.02 7.02 16.93
CA THR A 522 13.59 7.08 16.64
C THR A 522 13.27 6.24 15.41
N GLN A 523 11.99 5.96 15.17
CA GLN A 523 11.56 5.28 13.96
C GLN A 523 11.92 6.09 12.69
N MET A 524 11.81 7.43 12.76
CA MET A 524 12.18 8.30 11.64
C MET A 524 13.69 8.25 11.37
N MET A 525 14.50 8.26 12.41
CA MET A 525 15.96 8.10 12.30
C MET A 525 16.34 6.74 11.72
N LYS A 526 15.70 5.67 12.20
CA LYS A 526 15.92 4.31 11.69
C LYS A 526 15.59 4.22 10.20
N GLY A 527 14.49 4.85 9.77
CA GLY A 527 14.09 4.88 8.37
C GLY A 527 15.10 5.62 7.50
N ALA A 528 15.52 6.81 7.91
CA ALA A 528 16.52 7.61 7.18
C ALA A 528 17.88 6.89 7.12
N LYS A 529 18.29 6.25 8.20
CA LYS A 529 19.48 5.41 8.27
C LYS A 529 19.41 4.24 7.29
N THR A 530 18.26 3.57 7.23
CA THR A 530 18.02 2.46 6.31
C THR A 530 18.11 2.92 4.86
N ALA A 531 17.56 4.09 4.54
CA ALA A 531 17.68 4.70 3.22
C ALA A 531 19.13 4.97 2.84
N MET A 532 19.93 5.43 3.77
CA MET A 532 21.37 5.60 3.57
C MET A 532 22.06 4.27 3.28
N ALA A 533 21.75 3.24 4.06
CA ALA A 533 22.29 1.91 3.86
C ALA A 533 21.91 1.32 2.48
N SER A 534 20.68 1.53 2.04
CA SER A 534 20.21 1.06 0.74
C SER A 534 20.95 1.71 -0.43
N THR A 535 21.23 3.01 -0.33
CA THR A 535 22.05 3.73 -1.30
C THR A 535 23.47 3.15 -1.38
N ILE A 536 24.09 2.91 -0.25
CA ILE A 536 25.43 2.34 -0.16
C ILE A 536 25.46 0.93 -0.76
N LEU A 537 24.48 0.10 -0.47
CA LEU A 537 24.43 -1.27 -0.98
C LEU A 537 24.26 -1.32 -2.50
N LEU A 538 23.43 -0.47 -3.07
CA LEU A 538 23.27 -0.41 -4.52
C LEU A 538 24.56 0.04 -5.20
N TRP A 539 25.24 1.05 -4.64
CA TRP A 539 26.52 1.52 -5.12
C TRP A 539 27.59 0.43 -5.05
N ARG A 540 27.70 -0.27 -3.91
CA ARG A 540 28.64 -1.39 -3.73
C ARG A 540 28.37 -2.53 -4.73
N THR A 541 27.10 -2.85 -4.95
CA THR A 541 26.67 -3.88 -5.89
C THR A 541 27.17 -3.61 -7.30
N ASN A 542 27.19 -2.33 -7.71
CA ASN A 542 27.62 -1.94 -9.05
C ASN A 542 29.14 -1.76 -9.18
N ASN A 543 29.88 -1.75 -8.09
CA ASN A 543 31.30 -1.35 -8.13
C ASN A 543 32.27 -2.41 -8.67
N ASN A 544 31.80 -3.57 -9.09
CA ASN A 544 32.74 -4.66 -9.18
C ASN A 544 32.53 -5.52 -10.41
N ASP A 545 33.63 -6.15 -10.87
CA ASP A 545 33.63 -7.36 -11.62
C ASP A 545 33.75 -7.22 -13.16
N LEU A 546 34.97 -6.96 -13.60
CA LEU A 546 35.30 -6.77 -15.01
C LEU A 546 35.06 -8.03 -15.84
N GLN A 547 35.39 -9.20 -15.32
CA GLN A 547 35.27 -10.45 -16.07
C GLN A 547 33.80 -10.77 -16.36
N ARG A 548 32.93 -10.56 -15.41
CA ARG A 548 31.50 -10.74 -15.61
C ARG A 548 30.97 -9.74 -16.65
N ARG A 549 31.46 -8.51 -16.58
CA ARG A 549 31.01 -7.41 -17.43
C ARG A 549 31.34 -7.63 -18.90
N MET A 550 32.52 -8.16 -19.17
CA MET A 550 33.03 -8.30 -20.52
C MET A 550 32.79 -9.69 -21.11
N GLY A 551 32.22 -10.63 -20.35
CA GLY A 551 32.24 -12.02 -20.68
C GLY A 551 33.67 -12.58 -20.58
N ASP A 552 33.95 -13.70 -21.21
CA ASP A 552 35.30 -14.22 -21.24
C ASP A 552 36.07 -13.66 -22.45
N ILE A 553 36.71 -12.51 -22.23
CA ILE A 553 37.44 -11.85 -23.29
C ILE A 553 38.64 -12.66 -23.80
N ARG A 554 39.08 -13.71 -23.07
CA ARG A 554 40.10 -14.63 -23.54
C ARG A 554 39.67 -15.39 -24.79
N LEU A 555 38.37 -15.52 -25.01
CA LEU A 555 37.80 -16.13 -26.21
C LEU A 555 37.62 -15.11 -27.34
N ALA A 556 37.79 -13.80 -27.07
CA ALA A 556 37.66 -12.75 -28.07
C ALA A 556 38.93 -12.71 -28.97
N LYS A 557 38.72 -12.86 -30.26
CA LYS A 557 39.82 -12.88 -31.27
C LYS A 557 39.99 -11.54 -31.98
N GLU A 558 38.98 -10.68 -31.94
CA GLU A 558 38.96 -9.39 -32.62
C GLU A 558 39.43 -8.25 -31.71
N GLU A 559 39.87 -7.13 -32.29
CA GLU A 559 40.45 -6.00 -31.56
C GLU A 559 39.41 -5.19 -30.81
N ASN A 560 38.23 -5.07 -31.37
CA ASN A 560 37.16 -4.20 -30.82
C ASN A 560 36.02 -5.04 -30.24
N GLY A 561 35.40 -4.53 -29.22
CA GLY A 561 34.24 -5.16 -28.63
C GLY A 561 33.20 -4.16 -28.17
N ILE A 562 31.95 -4.47 -28.45
CA ILE A 562 30.77 -3.80 -27.88
C ILE A 562 30.03 -4.84 -27.06
N TRP A 563 29.63 -4.48 -25.87
CA TRP A 563 28.91 -5.41 -25.02
C TRP A 563 27.76 -4.72 -24.31
N ALA A 564 26.74 -5.50 -23.96
CA ALA A 564 25.63 -5.11 -23.12
C ALA A 564 25.41 -6.18 -22.06
N ARG A 565 25.06 -5.76 -20.88
CA ARG A 565 24.87 -6.65 -19.75
C ARG A 565 23.69 -6.17 -18.89
N TYR A 566 22.91 -7.12 -18.41
CA TYR A 566 21.95 -6.94 -17.37
C TYR A 566 22.43 -7.64 -16.11
N LEU A 567 22.28 -6.97 -14.98
CA LEU A 567 22.44 -7.62 -13.70
C LEU A 567 21.27 -7.29 -12.79
N GLY A 568 20.76 -8.29 -12.13
CA GLY A 568 19.63 -8.16 -11.23
C GLY A 568 19.80 -9.05 -10.01
N GLY A 569 19.20 -8.64 -8.91
CA GLY A 569 19.32 -9.40 -7.69
C GLY A 569 18.55 -8.81 -6.53
N LYS A 570 18.79 -9.40 -5.37
CA LYS A 570 18.15 -9.01 -4.13
C LYS A 570 19.16 -8.99 -2.99
N ASN A 571 19.27 -7.84 -2.35
CA ASN A 571 20.04 -7.67 -1.12
C ASN A 571 19.11 -7.68 0.10
N LYS A 572 19.59 -8.20 1.20
CA LYS A 572 18.95 -8.14 2.50
C LYS A 572 19.94 -7.70 3.56
N LEU A 573 19.54 -6.74 4.38
CA LEU A 573 20.31 -6.31 5.56
C LEU A 573 19.38 -6.35 6.77
N ASP A 574 19.84 -6.99 7.84
CA ASP A 574 19.13 -7.01 9.13
C ASP A 574 20.16 -6.93 10.23
N LYS A 575 20.54 -5.71 10.59
CA LYS A 575 21.57 -5.42 11.58
C LYS A 575 21.40 -4.02 12.13
N GLN A 576 21.67 -3.81 13.42
CA GLN A 576 21.76 -2.49 14.04
C GLN A 576 20.52 -1.62 13.83
N ASN A 577 19.34 -2.18 14.03
CA ASN A 577 18.06 -1.51 13.81
C ASN A 577 17.84 -1.08 12.35
N THR A 578 18.56 -1.70 11.43
CA THR A 578 18.41 -1.47 10.00
C THR A 578 17.86 -2.74 9.36
N TYR A 579 16.62 -2.70 8.89
CA TYR A 579 16.01 -3.80 8.14
C TYR A 579 15.73 -3.34 6.73
N LEU A 580 16.29 -4.05 5.76
CA LEU A 580 16.23 -3.69 4.36
C LEU A 580 16.11 -4.94 3.48
N LYS A 581 15.15 -4.91 2.58
CA LYS A 581 15.13 -5.79 1.40
C LYS A 581 15.21 -4.89 0.17
N GLN A 582 16.23 -5.07 -0.64
CA GLN A 582 16.47 -4.29 -1.85
C GLN A 582 16.47 -5.20 -3.07
N THR A 583 15.59 -4.90 -4.01
CA THR A 583 15.59 -5.53 -5.33
C THR A 583 16.16 -4.54 -6.33
N TYR A 584 17.12 -4.95 -7.13
CA TYR A 584 17.79 -4.06 -8.08
C TYR A 584 17.86 -4.65 -9.48
N ASP A 585 17.89 -3.72 -10.45
CA ASP A 585 18.07 -4.00 -11.87
C ASP A 585 19.06 -2.97 -12.42
N ILE A 586 20.13 -3.44 -13.04
CA ILE A 586 21.17 -2.58 -13.63
C ILE A 586 21.45 -3.04 -15.04
N ALA A 587 21.41 -2.10 -15.99
CA ALA A 587 21.82 -2.30 -17.37
C ALA A 587 23.17 -1.61 -17.60
N GLN A 588 24.05 -2.29 -18.30
CA GLN A 588 25.38 -1.77 -18.63
C GLN A 588 25.64 -1.95 -20.13
N VAL A 589 26.30 -0.96 -20.72
CA VAL A 589 26.79 -1.04 -22.10
C VAL A 589 28.22 -0.57 -22.11
N GLY A 590 29.06 -1.20 -22.92
CA GLY A 590 30.48 -0.87 -23.00
C GLY A 590 31.07 -1.06 -24.37
N TYR A 591 32.20 -0.39 -24.56
CA TYR A 591 33.07 -0.51 -25.74
C TYR A 591 34.51 -0.60 -25.29
N ASP A 592 35.24 -1.50 -25.92
CA ASP A 592 36.66 -1.64 -25.66
C ASP A 592 37.46 -1.92 -26.91
N LYS A 593 38.76 -1.70 -26.80
CA LYS A 593 39.72 -1.91 -27.86
C LYS A 593 40.96 -2.60 -27.30
N LYS A 594 41.41 -3.63 -27.99
CA LYS A 594 42.65 -4.35 -27.66
C LYS A 594 43.87 -3.64 -28.26
N LYS A 595 44.88 -3.39 -27.43
CA LYS A 595 46.17 -2.83 -27.77
C LYS A 595 47.26 -3.66 -27.12
N GLY A 596 47.92 -4.53 -27.88
CA GLY A 596 48.92 -5.46 -27.36
C GLY A 596 48.26 -6.44 -26.34
N ASN A 597 48.80 -6.51 -25.15
CA ASN A 597 48.25 -7.38 -24.09
C ASN A 597 47.13 -6.73 -23.32
N TRP A 598 46.83 -5.45 -23.57
CA TRP A 598 45.81 -4.70 -22.87
C TRP A 598 44.53 -4.56 -23.70
N THR A 599 43.40 -4.74 -23.04
CA THR A 599 42.10 -4.32 -23.57
C THR A 599 41.63 -3.16 -22.72
N ILE A 600 41.39 -2.02 -23.34
CA ILE A 600 40.99 -0.78 -22.63
C ILE A 600 39.61 -0.37 -23.13
N GLY A 601 38.74 0.03 -22.24
CA GLY A 601 37.39 0.40 -22.59
C GLY A 601 36.70 1.32 -21.62
N ALA A 602 35.48 1.67 -21.99
CA ALA A 602 34.57 2.48 -21.21
C ALA A 602 33.20 1.84 -21.19
N ALA A 603 32.44 2.09 -20.08
CA ALA A 603 31.10 1.58 -19.90
C ALA A 603 30.19 2.63 -19.27
N LEU A 604 28.93 2.55 -19.64
CA LEU A 604 27.85 3.30 -19.02
C LEU A 604 26.90 2.34 -18.32
N ASP A 605 26.53 2.69 -17.11
CA ASP A 605 25.62 1.89 -16.31
C ASP A 605 24.40 2.73 -15.93
N TYR A 606 23.23 2.13 -15.97
CA TYR A 606 22.00 2.69 -15.44
C TYR A 606 21.25 1.62 -14.66
N GLY A 607 20.82 1.97 -13.45
CA GLY A 607 20.15 1.00 -12.60
C GLY A 607 19.08 1.62 -11.72
N THR A 608 18.22 0.76 -11.21
CA THR A 608 17.18 1.10 -10.25
C THR A 608 17.19 0.12 -9.09
N GLY A 609 16.83 0.62 -7.91
CA GLY A 609 16.60 -0.18 -6.73
C GLY A 609 15.20 0.09 -6.19
N LYS A 610 14.58 -0.94 -5.64
CA LYS A 610 13.34 -0.84 -4.87
C LYS A 610 13.57 -1.44 -3.50
N ASP A 611 13.22 -0.68 -2.48
CA ASP A 611 13.49 -1.05 -1.10
C ASP A 611 12.23 -1.23 -0.31
N ILE A 612 12.26 -2.21 0.59
CA ILE A 612 11.30 -2.38 1.67
C ILE A 612 12.07 -2.23 2.99
N TYR A 613 11.64 -1.26 3.81
CA TYR A 613 12.17 -1.03 5.16
C TYR A 613 11.20 -1.61 6.20
N ALA A 614 11.65 -1.69 7.45
CA ALA A 614 10.75 -2.11 8.54
C ALA A 614 9.53 -1.19 8.66
N ASN A 615 9.69 0.09 8.36
CA ASN A 615 8.66 1.12 8.52
C ASN A 615 8.48 2.01 7.30
N GLY A 616 8.78 1.51 6.10
CA GLY A 616 8.64 2.31 4.91
C GLY A 616 9.18 1.67 3.65
N THR A 617 9.34 2.49 2.63
CA THR A 617 9.82 2.07 1.31
C THR A 617 10.77 3.11 0.72
N GLY A 618 11.58 2.68 -0.22
CA GLY A 618 12.48 3.57 -0.95
C GLY A 618 12.69 3.14 -2.39
N LYS A 619 13.17 4.08 -3.19
CA LYS A 619 13.53 3.85 -4.58
C LYS A 619 14.85 4.54 -4.88
N GLU A 620 15.76 3.85 -5.55
CA GLU A 620 17.01 4.42 -5.99
C GLU A 620 17.12 4.43 -7.51
N LYS A 621 17.90 5.39 -7.99
CA LYS A 621 18.37 5.44 -9.37
C LYS A 621 19.89 5.59 -9.35
N LEU A 622 20.58 4.78 -10.15
CA LEU A 622 22.02 4.75 -10.29
C LEU A 622 22.40 5.05 -11.73
N ALA A 623 23.36 5.93 -11.92
CA ALA A 623 24.00 6.15 -13.21
C ALA A 623 25.51 6.20 -12.99
N SER A 624 26.30 5.50 -13.84
CA SER A 624 27.74 5.49 -13.70
C SER A 624 28.47 5.45 -15.05
N LEU A 625 29.70 5.96 -14.99
CA LEU A 625 30.68 5.86 -16.08
C LEU A 625 31.90 5.12 -15.53
N ALA A 626 32.33 4.11 -16.24
CA ALA A 626 33.52 3.33 -15.90
C ALA A 626 34.53 3.38 -17.01
N LEU A 627 35.79 3.48 -16.61
CA LEU A 627 36.94 3.22 -17.45
C LEU A 627 37.59 1.95 -16.97
N TYR A 628 37.90 1.05 -17.86
CA TYR A 628 38.49 -0.22 -17.48
C TYR A 628 39.63 -0.66 -18.42
N GLY A 629 40.50 -1.49 -17.86
CA GLY A 629 41.53 -2.15 -18.59
C GLY A 629 41.77 -3.54 -18.07
N THR A 630 42.03 -4.46 -18.97
CA THR A 630 42.44 -5.82 -18.61
C THR A 630 43.69 -6.21 -19.41
N MET A 631 44.66 -6.82 -18.72
CA MET A 631 45.86 -7.36 -19.32
C MET A 631 45.82 -8.85 -19.14
N GLN A 632 46.14 -9.58 -20.21
CA GLN A 632 46.25 -11.02 -20.20
C GLN A 632 47.58 -11.45 -20.80
N LYS A 633 48.30 -12.32 -20.08
CA LYS A 633 49.53 -12.93 -20.54
C LYS A 633 49.27 -14.35 -21.03
N GLU A 634 50.16 -14.85 -21.90
CA GLU A 634 50.06 -16.21 -22.42
C GLU A 634 50.19 -17.29 -21.36
N ASP A 635 50.94 -17.01 -20.27
CA ASP A 635 51.07 -17.90 -19.13
C ASP A 635 49.84 -17.99 -18.22
N GLY A 636 48.75 -17.26 -18.54
CA GLY A 636 47.51 -17.26 -17.81
C GLY A 636 47.39 -16.16 -16.74
N GLN A 637 48.43 -15.38 -16.52
CA GLN A 637 48.35 -14.22 -15.63
C GLN A 637 47.43 -13.15 -16.21
N TYR A 638 46.66 -12.50 -15.38
CA TYR A 638 45.81 -11.35 -15.78
C TYR A 638 45.73 -10.32 -14.69
N ILE A 639 45.53 -9.10 -15.11
CA ILE A 639 45.23 -7.93 -14.24
C ILE A 639 44.02 -7.24 -14.82
N ASP A 640 43.02 -6.98 -13.96
CA ASP A 640 41.83 -6.21 -14.30
C ASP A 640 41.81 -4.96 -13.44
N VAL A 641 41.54 -3.79 -14.04
CA VAL A 641 41.44 -2.50 -13.36
C VAL A 641 40.19 -1.79 -13.83
N ILE A 642 39.39 -1.29 -12.89
CA ILE A 642 38.20 -0.51 -13.17
C ILE A 642 38.20 0.75 -12.32
N LEU A 643 38.06 1.90 -12.98
CA LEU A 643 37.77 3.18 -12.34
C LEU A 643 36.33 3.57 -12.65
N ARG A 644 35.51 3.81 -11.64
CA ARG A 644 34.09 4.09 -11.81
C ARG A 644 33.66 5.33 -11.05
N GLY A 645 33.02 6.27 -11.74
CA GLY A 645 32.28 7.37 -11.15
C GLY A 645 30.79 7.09 -11.19
N SER A 646 30.11 7.30 -10.09
CA SER A 646 28.68 6.97 -9.95
C SER A 646 27.89 8.14 -9.36
N LYS A 647 26.64 8.24 -9.76
CA LYS A 647 25.65 9.12 -9.16
C LYS A 647 24.47 8.28 -8.71
N VAL A 648 24.12 8.38 -7.43
CA VAL A 648 23.00 7.63 -6.85
C VAL A 648 22.00 8.61 -6.27
N LYS A 649 20.74 8.40 -6.61
CA LYS A 649 19.60 9.18 -6.11
C LYS A 649 18.69 8.27 -5.32
N ASN A 650 18.27 8.73 -4.14
CA ASN A 650 17.34 8.00 -3.28
C ASN A 650 16.10 8.84 -2.99
N ASP A 651 14.96 8.19 -3.03
CA ASP A 651 13.64 8.72 -2.71
C ASP A 651 12.98 7.75 -1.73
N TYR A 652 12.70 8.17 -0.50
CA TYR A 652 12.15 7.27 0.49
C TYR A 652 10.99 7.89 1.28
N THR A 653 10.15 7.02 1.80
CA THR A 653 9.03 7.35 2.68
C THR A 653 9.04 6.40 3.86
N VAL A 654 9.05 6.94 5.08
CA VAL A 654 9.04 6.16 6.32
C VAL A 654 7.96 6.68 7.26
N TYR A 655 7.53 5.81 8.17
CA TYR A 655 6.44 6.10 9.10
C TYR A 655 6.89 5.82 10.54
N ASN A 656 6.36 6.61 11.46
CA ASN A 656 6.52 6.35 12.89
C ASN A 656 5.32 5.59 13.47
N GLU A 657 5.33 5.40 14.77
CA GLU A 657 4.27 4.67 15.49
C GLU A 657 2.91 5.36 15.44
N MET A 658 2.87 6.66 15.24
CA MET A 658 1.65 7.45 15.06
C MET A 658 1.19 7.51 13.60
N ASN A 659 1.87 6.78 12.71
CA ASN A 659 1.63 6.81 11.28
C ASN A 659 1.91 8.18 10.63
N HIS A 660 2.71 9.02 11.28
CA HIS A 660 3.25 10.21 10.63
C HIS A 660 4.28 9.80 9.60
N ARG A 661 4.32 10.54 8.51
CA ARG A 661 5.15 10.27 7.35
C ARG A 661 6.36 11.19 7.32
N LEU A 662 7.50 10.63 6.96
CA LEU A 662 8.72 11.38 6.63
C LEU A 662 9.15 11.03 5.22
N GLU A 663 9.29 12.03 4.38
CA GLU A 663 9.75 11.89 3.00
C GLU A 663 11.12 12.52 2.84
N GLY A 664 12.06 11.75 2.30
CA GLY A 664 13.41 12.21 2.04
C GLY A 664 13.83 11.97 0.60
N LYS A 665 14.56 12.92 0.05
CA LYS A 665 15.18 12.86 -1.28
C LYS A 665 16.60 13.35 -1.18
N TYR A 666 17.54 12.57 -1.69
CA TYR A 666 18.91 13.02 -1.81
C TYR A 666 19.63 12.31 -2.94
N ARG A 667 20.72 12.92 -3.37
CA ARG A 667 21.64 12.33 -4.35
C ARG A 667 23.06 12.48 -3.86
N THR A 668 23.92 11.54 -4.20
CA THR A 668 25.35 11.57 -3.86
C THR A 668 26.16 10.99 -4.98
N ASN A 669 27.45 11.30 -4.97
CA ASN A 669 28.40 10.84 -5.96
C ASN A 669 29.40 9.87 -5.32
N GLY A 670 29.78 8.87 -6.09
CA GLY A 670 30.76 7.90 -5.68
C GLY A 670 31.89 7.76 -6.69
N LEU A 671 33.05 7.37 -6.18
CA LEU A 671 34.21 7.02 -7.00
C LEU A 671 34.79 5.72 -6.46
N SER A 672 35.06 4.77 -7.34
CA SER A 672 35.68 3.49 -6.94
C SER A 672 36.78 3.07 -7.89
N LEU A 673 37.75 2.40 -7.33
CA LEU A 673 38.82 1.74 -8.06
C LEU A 673 38.86 0.26 -7.66
N SER A 674 38.78 -0.61 -8.63
CA SER A 674 38.85 -2.04 -8.44
C SER A 674 40.01 -2.62 -9.20
N MET A 675 40.77 -3.51 -8.56
CA MET A 675 41.90 -4.22 -9.15
C MET A 675 41.83 -5.70 -8.81
N GLU A 676 41.98 -6.54 -9.80
CA GLU A 676 42.04 -7.99 -9.61
C GLU A 676 43.31 -8.53 -10.32
N TYR A 677 44.07 -9.38 -9.63
CA TYR A 677 45.15 -10.11 -10.16
C TYR A 677 44.92 -11.61 -9.97
N GLY A 678 45.11 -12.34 -11.04
CA GLY A 678 44.94 -13.77 -10.98
C GLY A 678 45.82 -14.51 -12.00
N LYS A 679 45.81 -15.82 -11.90
CA LYS A 679 46.49 -16.70 -12.85
C LYS A 679 45.60 -17.89 -13.17
N ARG A 680 45.18 -17.99 -14.41
CA ARG A 680 44.44 -19.15 -14.89
C ARG A 680 45.41 -20.25 -15.31
N MET A 681 45.51 -21.31 -14.54
CA MET A 681 46.36 -22.45 -14.79
C MET A 681 45.58 -23.53 -15.55
N LYS A 682 45.77 -23.57 -16.84
CA LYS A 682 44.99 -24.41 -17.74
C LYS A 682 45.76 -25.70 -18.08
N LYS A 683 45.03 -26.83 -18.04
CA LYS A 683 45.52 -28.15 -18.47
C LYS A 683 45.17 -28.38 -19.93
N GLU A 684 45.84 -29.39 -20.58
CA GLU A 684 45.63 -29.74 -21.99
C GLU A 684 44.16 -30.10 -22.31
N ASN A 685 43.44 -30.70 -21.38
CA ASN A 685 42.04 -31.08 -21.54
C ASN A 685 41.03 -29.90 -21.37
N GLY A 686 41.56 -28.69 -21.18
CA GLY A 686 40.73 -27.51 -21.00
C GLY A 686 40.33 -27.22 -19.57
N PHE A 687 40.53 -28.12 -18.63
CA PHE A 687 40.28 -27.82 -17.22
C PHE A 687 41.31 -26.84 -16.68
N TYR A 688 40.86 -25.93 -15.81
CA TYR A 688 41.73 -24.93 -15.20
C TYR A 688 41.39 -24.67 -13.75
N ILE A 689 42.41 -24.15 -13.07
CA ILE A 689 42.27 -23.57 -11.72
C ILE A 689 42.68 -22.11 -11.86
N ASP A 690 41.89 -21.22 -11.24
CA ASP A 690 42.04 -19.76 -11.36
C ASP A 690 42.07 -19.11 -9.97
N PRO A 691 43.21 -19.09 -9.28
CA PRO A 691 43.38 -18.32 -8.06
C PRO A 691 43.47 -16.84 -8.39
N SER A 692 42.85 -16.02 -7.56
CA SER A 692 42.85 -14.57 -7.75
C SER A 692 42.76 -13.83 -6.43
N ILE A 693 43.24 -12.59 -6.45
CA ILE A 693 43.07 -11.62 -5.39
C ILE A 693 42.47 -10.37 -5.97
N GLU A 694 41.59 -9.74 -5.23
CA GLU A 694 40.86 -8.54 -5.67
C GLU A 694 40.78 -7.52 -4.56
N LEU A 695 40.96 -6.27 -4.92
CA LEU A 695 40.74 -5.14 -4.02
C LEU A 695 39.85 -4.11 -4.71
N THR A 696 38.75 -3.73 -4.04
CA THR A 696 37.88 -2.67 -4.49
C THR A 696 37.82 -1.61 -3.43
N ALA A 697 38.34 -0.41 -3.72
CA ALA A 697 38.31 0.73 -2.83
C ALA A 697 37.45 1.82 -3.43
N GLY A 698 36.61 2.42 -2.62
CA GLY A 698 35.74 3.48 -3.08
C GLY A 698 35.30 4.42 -1.98
N HIS A 699 34.83 5.57 -2.41
CA HIS A 699 34.25 6.59 -1.56
C HIS A 699 32.90 7.03 -2.13
N LEU A 700 31.86 6.95 -1.31
CA LEU A 700 30.56 7.53 -1.60
C LEU A 700 30.43 8.78 -0.76
N GLY A 701 30.14 9.93 -1.39
CA GLY A 701 30.08 11.22 -0.73
C GLY A 701 28.96 11.33 0.27
N GLY A 702 29.16 12.15 1.29
CA GLY A 702 28.15 12.53 2.24
C GLY A 702 27.14 13.51 1.64
N LYS A 703 26.10 13.79 2.41
CA LYS A 703 25.07 14.74 1.99
C LYS A 703 24.41 15.41 3.18
N ASP A 704 24.15 16.70 3.05
CA ASP A 704 23.24 17.45 3.90
C ASP A 704 21.92 17.63 3.17
N TYR A 705 20.81 17.26 3.81
CA TYR A 705 19.50 17.47 3.22
C TYR A 705 18.41 17.50 4.29
N ASP A 706 17.25 18.03 3.92
CA ASP A 706 16.07 18.05 4.78
C ASP A 706 15.06 17.01 4.31
N ALA A 707 14.62 16.17 5.23
CA ALA A 707 13.46 15.31 5.04
C ALA A 707 12.25 16.01 5.63
N VAL A 708 11.13 15.92 4.95
CA VAL A 708 9.89 16.63 5.31
C VAL A 708 8.91 15.66 5.94
N SER A 709 8.44 15.99 7.13
CA SER A 709 7.39 15.22 7.81
C SER A 709 6.02 15.86 7.65
N ASP A 710 4.97 15.11 7.94
CA ASP A 710 3.62 15.63 8.12
C ASP A 710 3.32 15.99 9.59
N TYR A 711 4.34 15.98 10.44
CA TYR A 711 4.25 16.50 11.80
C TYR A 711 3.98 18.00 11.79
N ALA A 712 3.07 18.47 12.63
CA ALA A 712 2.87 19.88 12.97
C ALA A 712 3.04 20.83 11.79
N GLY A 713 2.39 20.55 10.66
CA GLY A 713 2.42 21.42 9.48
C GLY A 713 3.64 21.29 8.59
N GLY A 714 4.35 20.19 8.65
CA GLY A 714 5.49 19.93 7.76
C GLY A 714 6.85 20.12 8.42
N LYS A 715 6.99 19.74 9.68
CA LYS A 715 8.27 19.81 10.40
C LYS A 715 9.36 19.06 9.64
N LYS A 716 10.51 19.69 9.49
CA LYS A 716 11.65 19.13 8.76
C LYS A 716 12.64 18.48 9.71
N MET A 717 13.20 17.36 9.27
CA MET A 717 14.35 16.73 9.92
C MET A 717 15.59 16.99 9.07
N HIS A 718 16.54 17.73 9.60
CA HIS A 718 17.80 17.97 8.93
C HIS A 718 18.72 16.77 9.14
N ILE A 719 19.29 16.27 8.06
CA ILE A 719 20.15 15.08 8.06
C ILE A 719 21.50 15.45 7.48
N HIS A 720 22.53 15.18 8.28
CA HIS A 720 23.92 15.23 7.82
C HIS A 720 24.44 13.80 7.74
N GLN A 721 24.69 13.31 6.54
CA GLN A 721 25.34 12.02 6.31
C GLN A 721 26.81 12.23 6.02
N ASP A 722 27.67 11.51 6.73
CA ASP A 722 29.08 11.44 6.39
C ASP A 722 29.26 10.67 5.07
N GLY A 723 30.37 10.92 4.42
CA GLY A 723 30.81 10.06 3.34
C GLY A 723 31.30 8.72 3.87
N ILE A 724 31.20 7.68 3.05
CA ILE A 724 31.66 6.35 3.42
C ILE A 724 32.84 5.92 2.55
N ASN A 725 33.84 5.33 3.21
CA ASN A 725 34.93 4.62 2.53
C ASN A 725 34.67 3.11 2.60
N SER A 726 34.70 2.48 1.44
CA SER A 726 34.57 1.03 1.30
C SER A 726 35.85 0.46 0.72
N VAL A 727 36.42 -0.52 1.38
CA VAL A 727 37.58 -1.24 0.91
C VAL A 727 37.29 -2.73 1.07
N ILE A 728 37.02 -3.40 -0.04
CA ILE A 728 36.70 -4.82 -0.03
C ILE A 728 37.81 -5.60 -0.65
N GLY A 729 38.43 -6.52 0.10
CA GLY A 729 39.39 -7.48 -0.39
C GLY A 729 38.74 -8.83 -0.61
N ARG A 730 39.13 -9.52 -1.68
CA ARG A 730 38.68 -10.88 -1.98
C ARG A 730 39.88 -11.76 -2.33
N ILE A 731 39.85 -12.98 -1.81
CA ILE A 731 40.74 -14.06 -2.21
C ILE A 731 39.87 -15.17 -2.80
N GLY A 732 40.06 -15.45 -4.08
CA GLY A 732 39.17 -16.36 -4.81
C GLY A 732 39.92 -17.54 -5.41
N LEU A 733 39.16 -18.61 -5.56
CA LEU A 733 39.61 -19.81 -6.32
C LEU A 733 38.47 -20.21 -7.25
N GLY A 734 38.74 -20.16 -8.54
CA GLY A 734 37.86 -20.63 -9.59
C GLY A 734 38.31 -21.97 -10.12
N ILE A 735 37.36 -22.76 -10.54
CA ILE A 735 37.61 -23.99 -11.34
C ILE A 735 36.71 -23.94 -12.55
N GLY A 736 37.18 -24.44 -13.67
CA GLY A 736 36.38 -24.43 -14.88
C GLY A 736 36.90 -25.28 -15.96
N LYS A 737 36.16 -25.30 -17.06
CA LYS A 737 36.58 -25.94 -18.32
C LYS A 737 36.42 -24.94 -19.45
N GLU A 738 37.51 -24.71 -20.14
CA GLU A 738 37.57 -23.86 -21.32
C GLU A 738 37.71 -24.71 -22.57
N THR A 739 36.85 -24.47 -23.53
CA THR A 739 36.92 -25.03 -24.87
C THR A 739 37.10 -23.88 -25.87
N GLU A 740 37.22 -24.18 -27.16
CA GLU A 740 37.31 -23.12 -28.18
C GLU A 740 36.08 -22.24 -28.26
N ARG A 741 34.92 -22.73 -27.82
CA ARG A 741 33.62 -22.03 -27.92
C ARG A 741 32.97 -21.73 -26.59
N SER A 742 33.53 -22.23 -25.50
CA SER A 742 32.83 -22.07 -24.21
C SER A 742 33.80 -21.99 -23.04
N ASN A 743 33.32 -21.40 -21.98
CA ASN A 743 33.93 -21.45 -20.68
C ASN A 743 32.81 -21.70 -19.64
N LEU A 744 33.00 -22.75 -18.87
CA LEU A 744 32.08 -23.05 -17.76
C LEU A 744 32.89 -23.08 -16.47
N PHE A 745 32.40 -22.35 -15.44
CA PHE A 745 33.19 -22.22 -14.21
C PHE A 745 32.35 -22.16 -12.96
N ALA A 746 32.98 -22.47 -11.84
CA ALA A 746 32.52 -22.19 -10.50
C ALA A 746 33.63 -21.49 -9.72
N LYS A 747 33.29 -20.52 -8.90
CA LYS A 747 34.24 -19.74 -8.11
C LYS A 747 33.72 -19.59 -6.67
N ILE A 748 34.64 -19.72 -5.74
CA ILE A 748 34.45 -19.40 -4.32
C ILE A 748 35.49 -18.35 -3.94
N ALA A 749 35.03 -17.35 -3.18
CA ALA A 749 35.91 -16.27 -2.70
C ALA A 749 35.58 -15.92 -1.25
N LEU A 750 36.66 -15.70 -0.49
CA LEU A 750 36.56 -15.09 0.83
C LEU A 750 36.68 -13.59 0.65
N ALA A 751 35.74 -12.86 1.20
CA ALA A 751 35.66 -11.40 1.09
C ALA A 751 35.63 -10.75 2.47
N HIS A 752 36.22 -9.57 2.58
CA HIS A 752 36.20 -8.75 3.76
C HIS A 752 36.08 -7.28 3.43
N GLU A 753 35.16 -6.59 4.12
CA GLU A 753 35.05 -5.14 4.09
C GLU A 753 35.90 -4.54 5.23
N PHE A 754 36.96 -3.81 4.86
CA PHE A 754 37.86 -3.16 5.83
C PHE A 754 37.36 -1.79 6.31
N GLY A 755 36.52 -1.15 5.53
CA GLY A 755 35.82 0.09 5.85
C GLY A 755 34.34 -0.15 6.19
N GLY A 756 33.48 0.66 5.64
CA GLY A 756 32.03 0.43 5.71
C GLY A 756 31.32 1.05 6.90
N LYS A 757 31.99 1.86 7.71
CA LYS A 757 31.35 2.60 8.78
C LYS A 757 30.97 3.99 8.32
N VAL A 758 29.75 4.39 8.63
CA VAL A 758 29.22 5.72 8.31
C VAL A 758 28.31 6.22 9.39
N LYS A 759 28.45 7.49 9.72
CA LYS A 759 27.65 8.16 10.74
C LYS A 759 26.72 9.18 10.10
N SER A 760 25.58 9.39 10.71
CA SER A 760 24.64 10.44 10.36
C SER A 760 24.19 11.18 11.60
N ILE A 761 23.93 12.46 11.44
CA ILE A 761 23.46 13.35 12.50
C ILE A 761 22.10 13.90 12.08
N PHE A 762 21.15 13.88 13.00
CA PHE A 762 19.79 14.31 12.78
C PHE A 762 19.45 15.46 13.72
N SER A 763 18.84 16.51 13.21
CA SER A 763 18.32 17.61 13.98
C SER A 763 16.94 18.04 13.50
N ALA A 764 16.13 18.51 14.41
CA ALA A 764 14.81 19.04 14.12
C ALA A 764 14.52 20.19 15.10
N GLU A 765 13.65 21.11 14.70
CA GLU A 765 13.28 22.25 15.53
C GLU A 765 12.69 21.78 16.87
N ASN A 766 13.18 22.35 17.96
CA ASN A 766 12.77 22.01 19.35
C ASN A 766 13.00 20.55 19.74
N GLU A 767 13.91 19.87 19.09
CA GLU A 767 14.25 18.48 19.43
C GLU A 767 15.76 18.34 19.60
N PRO A 768 16.21 17.34 20.37
CA PRO A 768 17.64 17.11 20.56
C PRO A 768 18.29 16.63 19.27
N THR A 769 19.55 16.99 19.08
CA THR A 769 20.37 16.45 18.00
C THR A 769 20.80 15.03 18.35
N SER A 770 20.57 14.10 17.44
CA SER A 770 20.83 12.68 17.62
C SER A 770 21.68 12.12 16.48
N GLY A 771 22.34 11.01 16.71
CA GLY A 771 23.17 10.37 15.69
C GLY A 771 22.88 8.88 15.52
N THR A 772 23.18 8.40 14.32
CA THR A 772 23.14 6.97 13.98
C THR A 772 24.44 6.53 13.34
N GLU A 773 24.71 5.25 13.40
CA GLU A 773 25.86 4.63 12.73
C GLU A 773 25.40 3.39 11.95
N VAL A 774 25.88 3.28 10.72
CA VAL A 774 25.80 2.05 9.94
C VAL A 774 27.21 1.47 9.84
N ASP A 775 27.36 0.22 10.22
CA ASP A 775 28.60 -0.53 10.12
C ASP A 775 28.41 -1.73 9.21
N LEU A 776 28.95 -1.66 8.01
CA LEU A 776 28.95 -2.72 7.02
C LEU A 776 30.25 -3.51 6.98
N LYS A 777 31.14 -3.30 7.96
CA LYS A 777 32.38 -4.06 8.10
C LYS A 777 32.06 -5.50 8.44
N ASP A 778 32.47 -6.42 7.59
CA ASP A 778 32.15 -7.83 7.73
C ASP A 778 33.01 -8.70 6.85
N SER A 779 32.94 -10.01 7.08
CA SER A 779 33.56 -11.04 6.27
C SER A 779 32.49 -12.00 5.75
N TRP A 780 32.64 -12.47 4.52
CA TRP A 780 31.67 -13.38 3.91
C TRP A 780 32.33 -14.26 2.86
N VAL A 781 31.55 -15.23 2.37
CA VAL A 781 31.94 -16.12 1.28
C VAL A 781 31.04 -15.87 0.09
N ASP A 782 31.63 -15.58 -1.06
CA ASP A 782 30.94 -15.51 -2.33
C ASP A 782 31.05 -16.85 -3.06
N VAL A 783 29.94 -17.34 -3.58
CA VAL A 783 29.87 -18.51 -4.44
C VAL A 783 29.23 -18.10 -5.75
N GLU A 784 29.92 -18.41 -6.84
CA GLU A 784 29.52 -18.04 -8.19
C GLU A 784 29.63 -19.22 -9.12
N VAL A 785 28.63 -19.38 -9.99
CA VAL A 785 28.66 -20.29 -11.13
C VAL A 785 28.32 -19.52 -12.39
N GLY A 786 28.93 -19.85 -13.47
CA GLY A 786 28.67 -19.13 -14.71
C GLY A 786 29.32 -19.76 -15.90
N GLY A 787 29.13 -19.12 -17.03
CA GLY A 787 29.73 -19.53 -18.27
C GLY A 787 29.58 -18.49 -19.36
N SER A 788 30.36 -18.73 -20.42
CA SER A 788 30.27 -17.98 -21.65
C SER A 788 30.29 -18.92 -22.84
N TRP A 789 29.61 -18.50 -23.91
CA TRP A 789 29.47 -19.29 -25.14
C TRP A 789 29.66 -18.39 -26.34
N LEU A 790 30.50 -18.90 -27.27
CA LEU A 790 30.65 -18.31 -28.58
C LEU A 790 29.53 -18.84 -29.48
N VAL A 791 28.53 -17.99 -29.71
CA VAL A 791 27.34 -18.36 -30.51
C VAL A 791 27.67 -18.41 -31.98
N ASN A 792 28.47 -17.47 -32.46
CA ASN A 792 29.04 -17.43 -33.78
C ASN A 792 30.43 -16.82 -33.71
N ARG A 793 31.10 -16.61 -34.85
CA ARG A 793 32.48 -16.12 -34.92
C ARG A 793 32.74 -14.85 -34.08
N ASN A 794 31.74 -13.98 -33.92
CA ASN A 794 31.90 -12.65 -33.33
C ASN A 794 31.08 -12.41 -32.10
N THR A 795 30.20 -13.31 -31.69
CA THR A 795 29.20 -13.07 -30.68
C THR A 795 29.33 -14.03 -29.50
N TYR A 796 29.50 -13.48 -28.31
CA TYR A 796 29.48 -14.20 -27.03
C TYR A 796 28.23 -13.94 -26.26
N LEU A 797 27.65 -14.99 -25.68
CA LEU A 797 26.69 -14.91 -24.62
C LEU A 797 27.35 -15.33 -23.32
N TYR A 798 27.05 -14.63 -22.23
CA TYR A 798 27.57 -14.99 -20.93
C TYR A 798 26.53 -14.77 -19.83
N GLY A 799 26.66 -15.57 -18.77
CA GLY A 799 25.77 -15.48 -17.64
C GLY A 799 26.41 -16.03 -16.37
N THR A 800 26.04 -15.46 -15.25
CA THR A 800 26.49 -15.92 -13.94
C THR A 800 25.37 -15.88 -12.93
N TYR A 801 25.46 -16.72 -11.93
CA TYR A 801 24.62 -16.71 -10.74
C TYR A 801 25.50 -16.65 -9.50
N THR A 802 25.23 -15.73 -8.61
CA THR A 802 26.05 -15.50 -7.41
C THR A 802 25.18 -15.45 -6.16
N ARG A 803 25.69 -16.05 -5.08
CA ARG A 803 25.16 -15.87 -3.72
C ARG A 803 26.32 -15.62 -2.76
N ASN A 804 26.03 -14.91 -1.66
CA ASN A 804 26.98 -14.80 -0.57
C ASN A 804 26.45 -15.48 0.70
N PHE A 805 27.37 -15.84 1.58
CA PHE A 805 27.07 -16.51 2.84
C PHE A 805 27.94 -15.92 3.95
N GLY A 806 27.38 -15.88 5.16
CA GLY A 806 28.11 -15.50 6.35
C GLY A 806 28.19 -14.01 6.63
N ALA A 807 27.52 -13.17 5.85
CA ALA A 807 27.46 -11.73 6.04
C ALA A 807 26.13 -11.29 6.66
N ASP A 808 26.16 -10.14 7.35
CA ASP A 808 24.94 -9.44 7.76
C ASP A 808 24.21 -8.85 6.55
N VAL A 809 24.95 -8.51 5.51
CA VAL A 809 24.41 -8.21 4.19
C VAL A 809 24.36 -9.50 3.37
N SER A 810 23.16 -9.97 3.09
CA SER A 810 22.95 -11.17 2.30
C SER A 810 22.51 -10.79 0.89
N SER A 811 23.35 -11.15 -0.11
CA SER A 811 22.90 -11.19 -1.51
C SER A 811 22.13 -12.49 -1.69
N LYS A 812 20.83 -12.45 -1.60
CA LYS A 812 19.99 -13.64 -1.69
C LYS A 812 20.11 -14.32 -3.04
N TRP A 813 20.27 -13.52 -4.08
CA TRP A 813 20.59 -14.00 -5.41
C TRP A 813 21.03 -12.82 -6.27
N ARG A 814 21.92 -13.09 -7.18
CA ARG A 814 22.33 -12.17 -8.23
C ARG A 814 22.49 -12.94 -9.52
N ILE A 815 21.89 -12.42 -10.58
CA ILE A 815 22.00 -12.95 -11.93
C ILE A 815 22.62 -11.87 -12.80
N ASP A 816 23.65 -12.29 -13.57
CA ASP A 816 24.25 -11.46 -14.61
C ASP A 816 24.05 -12.18 -15.95
N ALA A 817 23.61 -11.45 -16.94
CA ALA A 817 23.49 -11.96 -18.31
C ALA A 817 23.92 -10.89 -19.29
N GLY A 818 24.70 -11.29 -20.26
CA GLY A 818 25.25 -10.34 -21.20
C GLY A 818 25.56 -10.93 -22.57
N ILE A 819 25.82 -10.03 -23.49
CA ILE A 819 26.17 -10.31 -24.86
C ILE A 819 27.34 -9.42 -25.25
N ARG A 820 28.31 -10.00 -25.93
CA ARG A 820 29.47 -9.27 -26.48
C ARG A 820 29.59 -9.54 -27.97
N PHE A 821 29.74 -8.48 -28.72
CA PHE A 821 30.04 -8.53 -30.14
C PHE A 821 31.45 -7.99 -30.37
N SER A 822 32.31 -8.81 -30.97
CA SER A 822 33.69 -8.45 -31.29
C SER A 822 33.88 -8.24 -32.80
N PHE A 823 34.62 -7.21 -33.19
CA PHE A 823 34.82 -6.84 -34.60
C PHE A 823 36.20 -6.25 -34.88
#